data_a6d71baa57dde5c7bbf0f949beb99ee7
#
_entry.id   a6d71baa57dde5c7bbf0f949beb99ee7
#
_cell.length_a   1.000
_cell.length_b   1.000
_cell.length_c   1.000
_cell.angle_alpha   90.00
_cell.angle_beta   90.00
_cell.angle_gamma   90.00
#
_symmetry.space_group_name_H-M   'P 1'
#
loop_
_entity.id
_entity.type
_entity.pdbx_description
1 polymer ?
#
loop_
_entity_poly.entity_id
_entity_poly.type
_entity_poly.pdbx_seq_one_letter_code
_entity_poly.pdbx_strand_id
1 'polypeptide(L)'
;MGEMKITKFDNIDLQGLDEDAELIPLLTPEDEEQMNRESLPETLPLLPLRNTVLFPGVVIPITAGRDKSINLIKDANNGSKVIGVVSQKDESVENPGPEDINTVGTVARILRVLQMPDGNTTVIIQGKKRFKIDALLTEKPYITAKVSEAAEERPDDQSGEFEAIIDSIKELAFKIIKDNPNIPSEATFAIKNIQSNPFLINFVSSNLNLSVSEKQQLLEMPNLQERALATLKYMNMELQKLELRNDIQSKVRSDMDQQQREYFLHQQMKTIQEELGGLSYEEEVDEMTEKAKTKKWSKKVEEHFEKELAKMRRMNPQVAEYSIQRNYLDLLLDLPWNEYSKDKFDLKKAQQILDRDHYGLEDVKRRIIEYLAVLKLRNDMKSPILCLYGPPGVGKTSLGKSVAEALGREYVRMSLGGLRDEAEIRGHRKTYIGAMPGRIIQSLKKAGTSNPVFILDEIDKLASSHQGDPSSAMLEVLDPEQNSDFHDNFLEMGYDLSKVMFIATANNLSTIQPALRDRMEIINVTGYTIEEKVEIAKRHLLPKQLEEHGLSKKDLKIGKRQLEKIVEGYTRESGVRSLEKQIAKVVRYAAKSIAMEEEYNVTVTNEDVEKILGPARLERDKYENNDVAGVVTGLAWTSVGGDILFIESILSKGKGTMNITGNLGKVMKESATIAMEYIKSNAETYGIDPTVFDKYNVHIHVPEGATPKDGPSAGITMLTSLVSLFTQRKVKKSLAMTGEITLRGKVLPVGGIKEKILAAKRARIKEIILCADNKKDIEEIKEEYLKGLTFHYVTDMSEVIDIAITKQKVKQAKEL
;
A
#
# COMPACT_ATOMS: atom_id res chain seq x y z
N MET A 1 4.45 -43.87 37.19
CA MET A 1 3.90 -42.68 37.89
C MET A 1 4.64 -41.47 37.33
N GLY A 2 4.09 -40.90 36.28
CA GLY A 2 4.62 -39.66 35.63
C GLY A 2 3.75 -38.50 36.02
N GLU A 3 4.38 -37.51 36.65
CA GLU A 3 3.71 -36.28 37.06
C GLU A 3 3.21 -35.49 35.83
N MET A 4 1.91 -35.32 35.73
CA MET A 4 1.28 -34.43 34.78
C MET A 4 1.44 -32.97 35.20
N LYS A 5 1.97 -32.14 34.32
CA LYS A 5 2.09 -30.66 34.54
C LYS A 5 0.99 -29.92 33.78
N ILE A 6 0.48 -28.92 34.44
CA ILE A 6 -0.74 -28.17 34.16
C ILE A 6 -0.49 -26.85 33.41
N THR A 7 -1.41 -26.41 32.54
CA THR A 7 -1.45 -25.09 31.97
C THR A 7 -2.75 -24.37 32.40
N LYS A 8 -2.63 -23.19 33.03
CA LYS A 8 -3.76 -22.31 33.32
C LYS A 8 -4.06 -21.46 32.07
N PHE A 9 -5.33 -21.35 31.70
CA PHE A 9 -5.82 -20.42 30.70
C PHE A 9 -6.35 -19.17 31.38
N ASP A 10 -5.68 -18.03 31.18
CA ASP A 10 -6.14 -16.71 31.64
C ASP A 10 -7.09 -16.09 30.61
N ASN A 11 -8.39 -16.31 30.80
CA ASN A 11 -9.47 -15.40 30.39
C ASN A 11 -10.81 -15.74 31.07
N ILE A 12 -10.75 -16.33 32.25
CA ILE A 12 -11.92 -16.44 33.13
C ILE A 12 -11.49 -15.94 34.49
N ASP A 13 -12.17 -14.88 34.95
CA ASP A 13 -12.03 -14.36 36.33
C ASP A 13 -12.48 -15.44 37.31
N LEU A 14 -11.51 -16.26 37.78
CA LEU A 14 -11.70 -17.39 38.68
C LEU A 14 -11.40 -16.99 40.14
N GLN A 15 -11.79 -15.78 40.55
CA GLN A 15 -11.78 -15.44 41.96
C GLN A 15 -12.87 -16.25 42.72
N GLY A 16 -12.56 -17.46 43.09
CA GLY A 16 -13.48 -18.29 43.86
C GLY A 16 -13.33 -19.82 43.72
N LEU A 17 -12.28 -20.31 43.09
CA LEU A 17 -12.01 -21.74 42.99
C LEU A 17 -10.82 -22.12 43.89
N ASP A 18 -11.12 -22.99 44.86
CA ASP A 18 -10.17 -23.57 45.79
C ASP A 18 -8.97 -24.27 45.11
N GLU A 19 -7.88 -24.47 45.86
CA GLU A 19 -6.57 -25.02 45.46
C GLU A 19 -6.55 -26.42 44.83
N ASP A 20 -7.72 -27.05 44.52
CA ASP A 20 -7.87 -28.35 43.87
C ASP A 20 -8.26 -28.28 42.38
N ALA A 21 -7.71 -27.35 41.60
CA ALA A 21 -7.89 -27.34 40.16
C ALA A 21 -7.15 -28.52 39.51
N GLU A 22 -7.85 -29.67 39.37
CA GLU A 22 -7.36 -30.81 38.59
C GLU A 22 -7.04 -30.39 37.15
N LEU A 23 -5.87 -30.76 36.76
CA LEU A 23 -5.22 -30.57 35.46
C LEU A 23 -6.05 -31.13 34.28
N ILE A 24 -6.22 -30.41 33.21
CA ILE A 24 -6.81 -30.89 31.96
C ILE A 24 -5.73 -31.75 31.26
N PRO A 25 -5.94 -33.09 31.12
CA PRO A 25 -4.95 -33.94 30.51
C PRO A 25 -4.81 -33.66 29.01
N LEU A 26 -3.56 -33.59 28.53
CA LEU A 26 -3.26 -33.64 27.10
C LEU A 26 -3.62 -35.05 26.56
N LEU A 27 -4.33 -35.11 25.45
CA LEU A 27 -4.79 -36.35 24.84
C LEU A 27 -3.57 -37.16 24.37
N THR A 28 -3.48 -38.43 24.83
CA THR A 28 -2.48 -39.39 24.34
C THR A 28 -2.98 -40.07 23.07
N PRO A 29 -2.09 -40.66 22.25
CA PRO A 29 -2.54 -41.42 21.07
C PRO A 29 -3.45 -42.61 21.43
N GLU A 30 -3.25 -43.21 22.62
CA GLU A 30 -4.07 -44.32 23.16
C GLU A 30 -5.48 -43.81 23.54
N ASP A 31 -5.60 -42.63 24.13
CA ASP A 31 -6.89 -42.00 24.40
C ASP A 31 -7.66 -41.68 23.11
N GLU A 32 -6.93 -41.18 22.07
CA GLU A 32 -7.51 -40.92 20.75
C GLU A 32 -8.03 -42.20 20.10
N GLU A 33 -7.27 -43.32 20.15
CA GLU A 33 -7.75 -44.59 19.62
C GLU A 33 -8.98 -45.09 20.37
N GLN A 34 -9.03 -44.95 21.69
CA GLN A 34 -10.18 -45.31 22.50
C GLN A 34 -11.40 -44.45 22.14
N MET A 35 -11.23 -43.14 21.95
CA MET A 35 -12.27 -42.24 21.49
C MET A 35 -12.79 -42.61 20.09
N ASN A 36 -11.89 -43.01 19.19
CA ASN A 36 -12.25 -43.46 17.83
C ASN A 36 -13.01 -44.79 17.77
N ARG A 37 -12.84 -45.67 18.77
CA ARG A 37 -13.55 -46.95 18.89
C ARG A 37 -14.96 -46.84 19.49
N GLU A 38 -15.28 -45.71 20.19
CA GLU A 38 -16.62 -45.51 20.74
C GLU A 38 -17.65 -45.33 19.61
N SER A 39 -18.76 -46.05 19.70
CA SER A 39 -19.85 -45.96 18.72
C SER A 39 -20.62 -44.62 18.89
N LEU A 40 -20.93 -43.98 17.78
CA LEU A 40 -21.75 -42.80 17.76
C LEU A 40 -23.22 -43.18 18.10
N PRO A 41 -23.86 -42.46 19.05
CA PRO A 41 -25.32 -42.66 19.27
C PRO A 41 -26.09 -42.18 18.02
N GLU A 42 -27.13 -42.91 17.63
CA GLU A 42 -27.95 -42.56 16.47
C GLU A 42 -28.69 -41.23 16.64
N THR A 43 -28.95 -40.84 17.89
CA THR A 43 -29.61 -39.58 18.22
C THR A 43 -28.86 -38.82 19.29
N LEU A 44 -28.69 -37.51 19.07
CA LEU A 44 -28.00 -36.63 20.03
C LEU A 44 -28.83 -35.38 20.35
N PRO A 45 -28.83 -34.95 21.64
CA PRO A 45 -29.29 -33.62 22.00
C PRO A 45 -28.24 -32.60 21.56
N LEU A 46 -28.67 -31.54 20.85
CA LEU A 46 -27.79 -30.55 20.26
C LEU A 46 -27.67 -29.28 21.10
N LEU A 47 -26.46 -28.91 21.48
CA LEU A 47 -26.13 -27.67 22.15
C LEU A 47 -25.56 -26.66 21.13
N PRO A 48 -26.31 -25.61 20.75
CA PRO A 48 -25.80 -24.55 19.87
C PRO A 48 -24.85 -23.62 20.61
N LEU A 49 -23.63 -23.47 20.07
CA LEU A 49 -22.63 -22.51 20.54
C LEU A 49 -22.67 -21.21 19.73
N ARG A 50 -22.57 -20.07 20.41
CA ARG A 50 -22.68 -18.74 19.81
C ARG A 50 -21.36 -18.25 19.23
N ASN A 51 -20.28 -18.32 20.02
CA ASN A 51 -19.03 -17.61 19.74
C ASN A 51 -17.85 -18.52 19.55
N THR A 52 -18.04 -19.84 19.48
CA THR A 52 -16.95 -20.79 19.37
C THR A 52 -17.35 -22.08 18.65
N VAL A 53 -16.37 -22.80 18.21
CA VAL A 53 -16.50 -24.12 17.56
C VAL A 53 -15.71 -25.12 18.38
N LEU A 54 -16.33 -26.25 18.73
CA LEU A 54 -15.68 -27.33 19.45
C LEU A 54 -15.01 -28.28 18.47
N PHE A 55 -13.71 -28.47 18.63
CA PHE A 55 -12.96 -29.46 17.85
C PHE A 55 -12.76 -30.78 18.61
N PRO A 56 -12.61 -31.92 17.91
CA PRO A 56 -12.28 -33.18 18.55
C PRO A 56 -11.02 -33.15 19.40
N GLY A 57 -11.07 -33.75 20.56
CA GLY A 57 -10.00 -33.78 21.55
C GLY A 57 -9.91 -32.54 22.44
N VAL A 58 -10.44 -31.41 22.02
CA VAL A 58 -10.32 -30.14 22.73
C VAL A 58 -11.31 -30.05 23.89
N VAL A 59 -10.86 -29.49 25.01
CA VAL A 59 -11.70 -29.25 26.20
C VAL A 59 -11.95 -27.76 26.31
N ILE A 60 -13.24 -27.37 26.40
CA ILE A 60 -13.62 -25.97 26.55
C ILE A 60 -14.67 -25.81 27.67
N PRO A 61 -14.62 -24.72 28.41
CA PRO A 61 -15.72 -24.30 29.29
C PRO A 61 -16.77 -23.53 28.47
N ILE A 62 -18.03 -23.84 28.67
CA ILE A 62 -19.17 -23.16 28.01
C ILE A 62 -20.13 -22.68 29.09
N THR A 63 -20.45 -21.40 29.05
CA THR A 63 -21.48 -20.81 29.92
C THR A 63 -22.82 -20.80 29.19
N ALA A 64 -23.78 -21.55 29.69
CA ALA A 64 -25.15 -21.62 29.17
C ALA A 64 -26.06 -20.71 29.98
N GLY A 65 -26.61 -19.70 29.30
CA GLY A 65 -27.60 -18.79 29.89
C GLY A 65 -29.03 -19.02 29.37
N ARG A 66 -29.24 -19.89 28.39
CA ARG A 66 -30.56 -20.17 27.78
C ARG A 66 -31.21 -21.33 28.49
N ASP A 67 -32.50 -21.22 28.81
CA ASP A 67 -33.28 -22.29 29.47
C ASP A 67 -33.19 -23.63 28.73
N LYS A 68 -33.30 -23.61 27.38
CA LYS A 68 -33.19 -24.81 26.56
C LYS A 68 -31.81 -25.49 26.72
N SER A 69 -30.75 -24.71 26.74
CA SER A 69 -29.36 -25.21 26.90
C SER A 69 -29.12 -25.72 28.33
N ILE A 70 -29.63 -25.03 29.33
CA ILE A 70 -29.56 -25.45 30.74
C ILE A 70 -30.29 -26.77 30.97
N ASN A 71 -31.49 -26.93 30.43
CA ASN A 71 -32.26 -28.14 30.53
C ASN A 71 -31.57 -29.32 29.82
N LEU A 72 -31.02 -29.08 28.61
CA LEU A 72 -30.25 -30.06 27.89
C LEU A 72 -29.04 -30.54 28.72
N ILE A 73 -28.28 -29.62 29.28
CA ILE A 73 -27.08 -29.92 30.08
C ILE A 73 -27.46 -30.73 31.32
N LYS A 74 -28.56 -30.38 32.01
CA LYS A 74 -29.05 -31.09 33.20
C LYS A 74 -29.47 -32.52 32.85
N ASP A 75 -30.27 -32.67 31.79
CA ASP A 75 -30.76 -34.00 31.37
C ASP A 75 -29.61 -34.88 30.88
N ALA A 76 -28.68 -34.33 30.07
CA ALA A 76 -27.53 -35.08 29.58
C ALA A 76 -26.56 -35.45 30.72
N ASN A 77 -26.36 -34.57 31.73
CA ASN A 77 -25.49 -34.86 32.88
C ASN A 77 -26.05 -35.98 33.78
N ASN A 78 -27.36 -36.06 33.91
CA ASN A 78 -28.05 -37.12 34.63
C ASN A 78 -28.15 -38.42 33.85
N GLY A 79 -27.93 -38.37 32.54
CA GLY A 79 -27.99 -39.55 31.63
C GLY A 79 -26.63 -40.00 31.09
N SER A 80 -26.49 -40.03 29.77
CA SER A 80 -25.30 -40.53 29.07
C SER A 80 -24.06 -39.66 29.17
N LYS A 81 -24.17 -38.43 29.61
CA LYS A 81 -23.15 -37.37 29.61
C LYS A 81 -22.60 -37.04 28.20
N VAL A 82 -23.33 -37.42 27.16
CA VAL A 82 -22.96 -37.19 25.76
C VAL A 82 -23.92 -36.23 25.13
N ILE A 83 -23.42 -35.21 24.46
CA ILE A 83 -24.19 -34.21 23.73
C ILE A 83 -23.58 -33.95 22.36
N GLY A 84 -24.37 -33.51 21.42
CA GLY A 84 -23.88 -32.94 20.16
C GLY A 84 -23.70 -31.46 20.30
N VAL A 85 -22.56 -30.92 19.89
CA VAL A 85 -22.23 -29.51 19.95
C VAL A 85 -22.10 -28.97 18.53
N VAL A 86 -22.84 -27.92 18.22
CA VAL A 86 -22.84 -27.27 16.89
C VAL A 86 -22.69 -25.75 17.03
N SER A 87 -22.01 -25.08 16.13
CA SER A 87 -21.92 -23.64 16.12
C SER A 87 -23.13 -23.02 15.42
N GLN A 88 -23.51 -21.81 15.84
CA GLN A 88 -24.51 -21.01 15.13
C GLN A 88 -23.90 -20.40 13.87
N LYS A 89 -24.74 -20.20 12.82
CA LYS A 89 -24.35 -19.51 11.59
C LYS A 89 -24.27 -18.00 11.79
N ASP A 90 -25.16 -17.46 12.64
CA ASP A 90 -25.19 -16.02 12.96
C ASP A 90 -25.17 -15.84 14.48
N GLU A 91 -24.19 -15.11 14.97
CA GLU A 91 -23.99 -14.82 16.39
C GLU A 91 -25.06 -13.90 16.99
N SER A 92 -25.81 -13.17 16.16
CA SER A 92 -26.84 -12.22 16.61
C SER A 92 -28.13 -12.91 17.06
N VAL A 93 -28.37 -14.16 16.63
CA VAL A 93 -29.59 -14.92 16.93
C VAL A 93 -29.55 -15.42 18.38
N GLU A 94 -30.45 -14.88 19.21
CA GLU A 94 -30.52 -15.28 20.64
C GLU A 94 -31.08 -16.70 20.84
N ASN A 95 -32.09 -17.09 20.09
CA ASN A 95 -32.72 -18.42 20.17
C ASN A 95 -32.64 -19.14 18.83
N PRO A 96 -31.49 -19.80 18.52
CA PRO A 96 -31.30 -20.45 17.23
C PRO A 96 -32.34 -21.56 17.01
N GLY A 97 -32.95 -21.52 15.83
CA GLY A 97 -33.76 -22.57 15.27
C GLY A 97 -32.93 -23.56 14.44
N PRO A 98 -33.55 -24.52 13.79
CA PRO A 98 -32.92 -25.53 12.95
C PRO A 98 -32.08 -24.96 11.79
N GLU A 99 -32.51 -23.86 11.20
CA GLU A 99 -31.84 -23.19 10.08
C GLU A 99 -30.62 -22.37 10.49
N ASP A 100 -30.53 -22.00 11.79
CA ASP A 100 -29.51 -21.11 12.32
C ASP A 100 -28.25 -21.84 12.80
N ILE A 101 -28.24 -23.18 12.74
CA ILE A 101 -27.12 -24.01 13.17
C ILE A 101 -26.40 -24.62 11.98
N ASN A 102 -25.12 -24.92 12.16
CA ASN A 102 -24.32 -25.62 11.16
C ASN A 102 -24.64 -27.13 11.17
N THR A 103 -24.45 -27.78 10.02
CA THR A 103 -24.79 -29.19 9.84
C THR A 103 -23.75 -30.16 10.34
N VAL A 104 -22.51 -29.69 10.51
CA VAL A 104 -21.41 -30.47 11.06
C VAL A 104 -21.08 -29.96 12.44
N GLY A 105 -20.96 -30.86 13.40
CA GLY A 105 -20.62 -30.57 14.78
C GLY A 105 -19.68 -31.58 15.38
N THR A 106 -19.44 -31.47 16.67
CA THR A 106 -18.59 -32.35 17.44
C THR A 106 -19.38 -33.00 18.60
N VAL A 107 -19.35 -34.30 18.70
CA VAL A 107 -19.86 -35.04 19.87
C VAL A 107 -19.02 -34.67 21.07
N ALA A 108 -19.65 -34.24 22.14
CA ALA A 108 -18.96 -33.85 23.35
C ALA A 108 -19.37 -34.70 24.55
N ARG A 109 -18.43 -34.97 25.42
CA ARG A 109 -18.67 -35.52 26.74
C ARG A 109 -18.65 -34.41 27.79
N ILE A 110 -19.66 -34.40 28.64
CA ILE A 110 -19.70 -33.52 29.82
C ILE A 110 -18.72 -34.05 30.87
N LEU A 111 -17.70 -33.25 31.19
CA LEU A 111 -16.74 -33.55 32.22
C LEU A 111 -17.19 -33.05 33.60
N ARG A 112 -17.63 -31.77 33.66
CA ARG A 112 -18.06 -31.15 34.91
C ARG A 112 -19.11 -30.09 34.64
N VAL A 113 -20.06 -29.94 35.54
CA VAL A 113 -21.08 -28.88 35.51
C VAL A 113 -20.93 -28.05 36.76
N LEU A 114 -20.81 -26.73 36.59
CA LEU A 114 -20.63 -25.73 37.66
C LEU A 114 -21.81 -24.77 37.61
N GLN A 115 -22.47 -24.55 38.75
CA GLN A 115 -23.46 -23.52 38.87
C GLN A 115 -22.78 -22.24 39.38
N MET A 116 -22.90 -21.17 38.60
CA MET A 116 -22.31 -19.88 38.96
C MET A 116 -23.27 -19.06 39.84
N PRO A 117 -22.75 -18.17 40.72
CA PRO A 117 -23.56 -17.34 41.60
C PRO A 117 -24.56 -16.41 40.89
N ASP A 118 -24.30 -16.11 39.62
CA ASP A 118 -25.13 -15.27 38.74
C ASP A 118 -26.33 -16.02 38.12
N GLY A 119 -26.51 -17.30 38.46
CA GLY A 119 -27.56 -18.18 37.93
C GLY A 119 -27.25 -18.88 36.62
N ASN A 120 -26.13 -18.57 35.98
CA ASN A 120 -25.66 -19.25 34.79
C ASN A 120 -25.09 -20.63 35.11
N THR A 121 -25.16 -21.56 34.15
CA THR A 121 -24.56 -22.88 34.29
C THR A 121 -23.34 -22.97 33.39
N THR A 122 -22.15 -23.13 33.93
CA THR A 122 -20.91 -23.39 33.19
C THR A 122 -20.70 -24.89 33.12
N VAL A 123 -20.51 -25.40 31.92
CA VAL A 123 -20.20 -26.81 31.67
C VAL A 123 -18.84 -26.95 31.03
N ILE A 124 -18.01 -27.83 31.55
CA ILE A 124 -16.74 -28.21 30.93
C ILE A 124 -17.01 -29.45 30.07
N ILE A 125 -16.77 -29.30 28.78
CA ILE A 125 -17.02 -30.34 27.77
C ILE A 125 -15.74 -30.68 27.01
N GLN A 126 -15.60 -31.94 26.65
CA GLN A 126 -14.53 -32.46 25.82
C GLN A 126 -15.11 -32.95 24.49
N GLY A 127 -14.59 -32.43 23.39
CA GLY A 127 -14.92 -32.91 22.05
C GLY A 127 -14.40 -34.32 21.80
N LYS A 128 -15.21 -35.16 21.16
CA LYS A 128 -14.81 -36.56 20.82
C LYS A 128 -14.65 -36.71 19.32
N LYS A 129 -15.75 -36.91 18.59
CA LYS A 129 -15.80 -37.17 17.15
C LYS A 129 -16.62 -36.13 16.42
N ARG A 130 -16.35 -35.92 15.16
CA ARG A 130 -17.19 -35.10 14.30
C ARG A 130 -18.45 -35.88 13.89
N PHE A 131 -19.55 -35.20 13.82
CA PHE A 131 -20.80 -35.74 13.31
C PHE A 131 -21.45 -34.82 12.30
N LYS A 132 -22.32 -35.38 11.47
CA LYS A 132 -23.18 -34.65 10.56
C LYS A 132 -24.63 -34.84 10.96
N ILE A 133 -25.40 -33.79 10.90
CA ILE A 133 -26.86 -33.86 11.13
C ILE A 133 -27.54 -34.40 9.88
N ASP A 134 -28.23 -35.52 10.02
CA ASP A 134 -29.00 -36.15 8.93
C ASP A 134 -30.46 -35.67 8.95
N ALA A 135 -31.08 -35.59 10.13
CA ALA A 135 -32.44 -35.11 10.31
C ALA A 135 -32.64 -34.57 11.73
N LEU A 136 -33.44 -33.51 11.84
CA LEU A 136 -33.88 -32.97 13.12
C LEU A 136 -35.10 -33.72 13.59
N LEU A 137 -35.11 -34.09 14.87
CA LEU A 137 -36.20 -34.95 15.43
C LEU A 137 -37.18 -34.13 16.29
N THR A 138 -36.64 -33.29 17.20
CA THR A 138 -37.47 -32.45 18.09
C THR A 138 -36.83 -31.08 18.30
N GLU A 139 -37.66 -30.09 18.58
CA GLU A 139 -37.22 -28.72 18.93
C GLU A 139 -37.50 -28.36 20.40
N LYS A 140 -38.33 -29.13 21.07
CA LYS A 140 -38.73 -28.91 22.48
C LYS A 140 -38.61 -30.23 23.26
N PRO A 141 -38.07 -30.20 24.52
CA PRO A 141 -37.61 -29.03 25.29
C PRO A 141 -36.31 -28.44 24.78
N TYR A 142 -35.50 -29.18 23.98
CA TYR A 142 -34.30 -28.76 23.29
C TYR A 142 -34.19 -29.49 21.95
N ILE A 143 -33.27 -29.07 21.09
CA ILE A 143 -33.08 -29.64 19.76
C ILE A 143 -32.45 -31.03 19.90
N THR A 144 -33.05 -32.02 19.28
CA THR A 144 -32.49 -33.38 19.10
C THR A 144 -32.39 -33.71 17.63
N ALA A 145 -31.34 -34.38 17.23
CA ALA A 145 -31.10 -34.78 15.84
C ALA A 145 -30.67 -36.20 15.69
N LYS A 146 -31.02 -36.78 14.56
CA LYS A 146 -30.40 -38.00 14.04
C LYS A 146 -29.08 -37.63 13.39
N VAL A 147 -28.02 -38.35 13.72
CA VAL A 147 -26.67 -37.98 13.31
C VAL A 147 -25.92 -39.18 12.74
N SER A 148 -25.03 -38.90 11.81
CA SER A 148 -24.08 -39.84 11.25
C SER A 148 -22.63 -39.40 11.52
N GLU A 149 -21.71 -40.34 11.48
CA GLU A 149 -20.29 -39.99 11.66
C GLU A 149 -19.77 -39.22 10.44
N ALA A 150 -19.16 -38.03 10.68
CA ALA A 150 -18.45 -37.28 9.67
C ALA A 150 -17.02 -37.83 9.55
N ALA A 151 -16.82 -38.76 8.61
CA ALA A 151 -15.55 -39.46 8.42
C ALA A 151 -14.37 -38.48 8.24
N GLU A 152 -13.23 -38.86 8.77
CA GLU A 152 -11.97 -38.11 8.60
C GLU A 152 -11.04 -38.92 7.68
N GLU A 153 -10.61 -38.29 6.61
CA GLU A 153 -9.64 -38.86 5.68
C GLU A 153 -8.22 -38.54 6.20
N ARG A 154 -7.50 -39.57 6.56
CA ARG A 154 -6.11 -39.47 7.00
C ARG A 154 -5.18 -39.62 5.80
N PRO A 155 -4.12 -38.82 5.69
CA PRO A 155 -3.16 -38.97 4.60
C PRO A 155 -2.39 -40.28 4.70
N ASP A 156 -2.03 -40.84 3.55
CA ASP A 156 -1.14 -42.00 3.47
C ASP A 156 0.28 -41.59 3.91
N ASP A 157 0.85 -42.33 4.86
CA ASP A 157 2.11 -42.02 5.54
C ASP A 157 3.38 -42.09 4.64
N GLN A 158 3.25 -42.31 3.32
CA GLN A 158 4.38 -42.54 2.43
C GLN A 158 5.07 -41.29 1.87
N SER A 159 4.51 -40.11 2.01
CA SER A 159 5.06 -38.89 1.31
C SER A 159 5.97 -37.99 2.15
N GLY A 160 5.98 -38.14 3.48
CA GLY A 160 6.72 -37.22 4.38
C GLY A 160 6.22 -35.75 4.36
N GLU A 161 5.26 -35.46 3.47
CA GLU A 161 4.74 -34.07 3.28
C GLU A 161 3.84 -33.65 4.45
N PHE A 162 3.03 -34.57 4.96
CA PHE A 162 2.18 -34.33 6.11
C PHE A 162 3.00 -34.06 7.39
N GLU A 163 4.08 -34.80 7.63
CA GLU A 163 4.98 -34.57 8.75
C GLU A 163 5.64 -33.16 8.64
N ALA A 164 6.07 -32.75 7.45
CA ALA A 164 6.65 -31.43 7.24
C ALA A 164 5.63 -30.30 7.53
N ILE A 165 4.35 -30.49 7.21
CA ILE A 165 3.28 -29.55 7.56
C ILE A 165 3.11 -29.49 9.09
N ILE A 166 3.09 -30.63 9.78
CA ILE A 166 2.98 -30.70 11.24
C ILE A 166 4.14 -29.99 11.93
N ASP A 167 5.36 -30.20 11.47
CA ASP A 167 6.54 -29.54 12.01
C ASP A 167 6.48 -28.02 11.78
N SER A 168 6.02 -27.60 10.60
CA SER A 168 5.79 -26.18 10.30
C SER A 168 4.72 -25.57 11.22
N ILE A 169 3.65 -26.27 11.53
CA ILE A 169 2.62 -25.84 12.48
C ILE A 169 3.24 -25.66 13.88
N LYS A 170 4.07 -26.60 14.34
CA LYS A 170 4.76 -26.50 15.64
C LYS A 170 5.72 -25.31 15.68
N GLU A 171 6.53 -25.11 14.64
CA GLU A 171 7.45 -23.97 14.56
C GLU A 171 6.74 -22.62 14.57
N LEU A 172 5.67 -22.49 13.78
CA LEU A 172 4.88 -21.26 13.77
C LEU A 172 4.16 -21.02 15.09
N ALA A 173 3.65 -22.07 15.73
CA ALA A 173 3.04 -21.96 17.05
C ALA A 173 4.04 -21.44 18.09
N PHE A 174 5.30 -21.91 18.06
CA PHE A 174 6.35 -21.39 18.94
C PHE A 174 6.68 -19.93 18.68
N LYS A 175 6.71 -19.49 17.41
CA LYS A 175 6.91 -18.10 17.04
C LYS A 175 5.76 -17.21 17.53
N ILE A 176 4.52 -17.65 17.29
CA ILE A 176 3.32 -16.89 17.72
C ILE A 176 3.27 -16.76 19.24
N ILE A 177 3.56 -17.84 19.99
CA ILE A 177 3.61 -17.80 21.47
C ILE A 177 4.70 -16.86 21.95
N LYS A 178 5.89 -16.89 21.34
CA LYS A 178 7.02 -16.04 21.72
C LYS A 178 6.73 -14.56 21.47
N ASP A 179 6.07 -14.24 20.34
CA ASP A 179 5.88 -12.86 19.89
C ASP A 179 4.56 -12.25 20.42
N ASN A 180 3.68 -13.06 21.01
CA ASN A 180 2.41 -12.61 21.59
C ASN A 180 2.47 -12.56 23.12
N PRO A 181 2.54 -11.37 23.75
CA PRO A 181 2.65 -11.23 25.20
C PRO A 181 1.40 -11.70 25.97
N ASN A 182 0.28 -11.94 25.30
CA ASN A 182 -0.97 -12.39 25.92
C ASN A 182 -1.05 -13.92 26.03
N ILE A 183 -0.11 -14.67 25.48
CA ILE A 183 -0.07 -16.13 25.57
C ILE A 183 1.00 -16.54 26.58
N PRO A 184 0.64 -17.31 27.63
CA PRO A 184 1.61 -17.78 28.62
C PRO A 184 2.70 -18.64 27.98
N SER A 185 3.94 -18.50 28.43
CA SER A 185 5.10 -19.26 27.92
C SER A 185 4.93 -20.78 28.08
N GLU A 186 4.12 -21.20 29.07
CA GLU A 186 3.75 -22.59 29.36
C GLU A 186 3.01 -23.26 28.19
N ALA A 187 2.34 -22.48 27.34
CA ALA A 187 1.68 -23.00 26.13
C ALA A 187 2.67 -23.66 25.15
N THR A 188 3.94 -23.20 25.15
CA THR A 188 5.03 -23.84 24.39
C THR A 188 5.26 -25.28 24.83
N PHE A 189 5.15 -25.52 26.13
CA PHE A 189 5.32 -26.87 26.71
C PHE A 189 4.16 -27.79 26.34
N ALA A 190 2.94 -27.23 26.30
CA ALA A 190 1.76 -28.01 25.88
C ALA A 190 1.89 -28.46 24.41
N ILE A 191 2.22 -27.56 23.49
CA ILE A 191 2.37 -27.88 22.05
C ILE A 191 3.50 -28.88 21.82
N LYS A 192 4.62 -28.79 22.55
CA LYS A 192 5.76 -29.69 22.42
C LYS A 192 5.41 -31.12 22.84
N ASN A 193 4.51 -31.29 23.80
CA ASN A 193 4.14 -32.61 24.37
C ASN A 193 2.94 -33.26 23.67
N ILE A 194 2.29 -32.58 22.71
CA ILE A 194 1.22 -33.15 21.89
C ILE A 194 1.83 -34.18 20.90
N GLN A 195 1.50 -35.43 21.07
CA GLN A 195 1.98 -36.55 20.23
C GLN A 195 1.02 -36.87 19.08
N SER A 196 -0.28 -36.58 19.23
CA SER A 196 -1.28 -36.83 18.21
C SER A 196 -1.32 -35.66 17.21
N ASN A 197 -1.03 -35.96 15.93
CA ASN A 197 -1.10 -34.94 14.84
C ASN A 197 -2.53 -34.40 14.63
N PRO A 198 -3.60 -35.23 14.59
CA PRO A 198 -4.97 -34.74 14.50
C PRO A 198 -5.35 -33.83 15.67
N PHE A 199 -4.96 -34.24 16.89
CA PHE A 199 -5.21 -33.37 18.07
C PHE A 199 -4.45 -32.07 18.02
N LEU A 200 -3.19 -32.07 17.56
CA LEU A 200 -2.41 -30.83 17.39
C LEU A 200 -3.12 -29.85 16.45
N ILE A 201 -3.55 -30.32 15.28
CA ILE A 201 -4.26 -29.48 14.29
C ILE A 201 -5.54 -28.93 14.90
N ASN A 202 -6.34 -29.75 15.55
CA ASN A 202 -7.59 -29.35 16.18
C ASN A 202 -7.37 -28.37 17.35
N PHE A 203 -6.34 -28.60 18.16
CA PHE A 203 -5.97 -27.72 19.28
C PHE A 203 -5.52 -26.35 18.79
N VAL A 204 -4.65 -26.30 17.79
CA VAL A 204 -4.20 -25.05 17.19
C VAL A 204 -5.36 -24.30 16.53
N SER A 205 -6.18 -24.99 15.72
CA SER A 205 -7.35 -24.39 15.04
C SER A 205 -8.36 -23.79 16.03
N SER A 206 -8.55 -24.45 17.18
CA SER A 206 -9.45 -23.95 18.23
C SER A 206 -8.95 -22.64 18.85
N ASN A 207 -7.62 -22.51 19.05
CA ASN A 207 -6.98 -21.40 19.74
C ASN A 207 -6.59 -20.24 18.81
N LEU A 208 -6.65 -20.38 17.48
CA LEU A 208 -6.43 -19.28 16.54
C LEU A 208 -7.52 -18.21 16.69
N ASN A 209 -7.12 -16.97 16.51
CA ASN A 209 -8.04 -15.83 16.55
C ASN A 209 -8.78 -15.67 15.21
N LEU A 210 -9.68 -16.63 14.94
CA LEU A 210 -10.50 -16.72 13.75
C LEU A 210 -11.98 -16.50 14.08
N SER A 211 -12.74 -16.05 13.09
CA SER A 211 -14.19 -15.99 13.20
C SER A 211 -14.80 -17.38 13.36
N VAL A 212 -16.01 -17.45 13.93
CA VAL A 212 -16.75 -18.72 14.07
C VAL A 212 -16.94 -19.41 12.73
N SER A 213 -17.21 -18.65 11.67
CA SER A 213 -17.35 -19.17 10.30
C SER A 213 -16.07 -19.82 9.78
N GLU A 214 -14.89 -19.18 10.00
CA GLU A 214 -13.59 -19.73 9.57
C GLU A 214 -13.23 -21.00 10.38
N LYS A 215 -13.47 -21.00 11.69
CA LYS A 215 -13.29 -22.19 12.53
C LYS A 215 -14.23 -23.32 12.11
N GLN A 216 -15.46 -23.01 11.75
CA GLN A 216 -16.43 -24.00 11.25
C GLN A 216 -15.98 -24.59 9.93
N GLN A 217 -15.46 -23.79 9.00
CA GLN A 217 -14.88 -24.29 7.75
C GLN A 217 -13.73 -25.28 8.01
N LEU A 218 -12.85 -24.99 8.96
CA LEU A 218 -11.79 -25.93 9.36
C LEU A 218 -12.36 -27.23 9.95
N LEU A 219 -13.41 -27.16 10.77
CA LEU A 219 -14.05 -28.35 11.33
C LEU A 219 -14.73 -29.22 10.25
N GLU A 220 -15.31 -28.62 9.22
CA GLU A 220 -16.02 -29.32 8.13
C GLU A 220 -15.09 -30.00 7.14
N MET A 221 -13.81 -29.60 7.03
CA MET A 221 -12.86 -30.22 6.11
C MET A 221 -12.66 -31.73 6.47
N PRO A 222 -13.02 -32.65 5.56
CA PRO A 222 -12.86 -34.09 5.83
C PRO A 222 -11.39 -34.53 5.77
N ASN A 223 -10.61 -33.94 4.86
CA ASN A 223 -9.21 -34.31 4.65
C ASN A 223 -8.32 -33.60 5.69
N LEU A 224 -7.59 -34.41 6.48
CA LEU A 224 -6.75 -33.87 7.56
C LEU A 224 -5.55 -33.06 7.07
N GLN A 225 -4.98 -33.42 5.91
CA GLN A 225 -3.86 -32.68 5.32
C GLN A 225 -4.30 -31.31 4.81
N GLU A 226 -5.45 -31.21 4.16
CA GLU A 226 -6.03 -29.94 3.73
C GLU A 226 -6.35 -29.03 4.92
N ARG A 227 -6.89 -29.60 6.00
CA ARG A 227 -7.15 -28.88 7.25
C ARG A 227 -5.86 -28.38 7.88
N ALA A 228 -4.80 -29.19 7.89
CA ALA A 228 -3.48 -28.78 8.38
C ALA A 228 -2.88 -27.63 7.56
N LEU A 229 -2.97 -27.69 6.23
CA LEU A 229 -2.52 -26.62 5.34
C LEU A 229 -3.33 -25.33 5.55
N ALA A 230 -4.65 -25.44 5.69
CA ALA A 230 -5.50 -24.29 5.97
C ALA A 230 -5.16 -23.67 7.34
N THR A 231 -4.93 -24.49 8.36
CA THR A 231 -4.48 -24.05 9.69
C THR A 231 -3.14 -23.35 9.61
N LEU A 232 -2.17 -23.90 8.88
CA LEU A 232 -0.86 -23.30 8.64
C LEU A 232 -0.96 -21.92 7.96
N LYS A 233 -1.85 -21.79 6.98
CA LYS A 233 -2.13 -20.51 6.31
C LYS A 233 -2.64 -19.46 7.29
N TYR A 234 -3.62 -19.80 8.11
CA TYR A 234 -4.15 -18.88 9.12
C TYR A 234 -3.11 -18.50 10.17
N MET A 235 -2.26 -19.43 10.59
CA MET A 235 -1.14 -19.15 11.50
C MET A 235 -0.13 -18.15 10.92
N ASN A 236 0.21 -18.29 9.63
CA ASN A 236 1.08 -17.34 8.95
C ASN A 236 0.46 -15.94 8.90
N MET A 237 -0.83 -15.83 8.63
CA MET A 237 -1.54 -14.55 8.66
C MET A 237 -1.53 -13.92 10.06
N GLU A 238 -1.71 -14.73 11.10
CA GLU A 238 -1.67 -14.27 12.49
C GLU A 238 -0.26 -13.80 12.89
N LEU A 239 0.78 -14.54 12.51
CA LEU A 239 2.17 -14.15 12.74
C LEU A 239 2.49 -12.81 12.06
N GLN A 240 2.10 -12.62 10.80
CA GLN A 240 2.31 -11.35 10.08
C GLN A 240 1.61 -10.18 10.78
N LYS A 241 0.40 -10.39 11.30
CA LYS A 241 -0.31 -9.35 12.08
C LYS A 241 0.41 -9.03 13.38
N LEU A 242 0.95 -10.04 14.07
CA LEU A 242 1.72 -9.86 15.30
C LEU A 242 3.04 -9.13 15.06
N GLU A 243 3.79 -9.50 14.02
CA GLU A 243 5.02 -8.82 13.62
C GLU A 243 4.76 -7.34 13.30
N LEU A 244 3.71 -7.06 12.51
CA LEU A 244 3.32 -5.68 12.20
C LEU A 244 2.91 -4.89 13.45
N ARG A 245 2.16 -5.52 14.36
CA ARG A 245 1.74 -4.90 15.62
C ARG A 245 2.95 -4.61 16.52
N ASN A 246 3.88 -5.54 16.62
CA ASN A 246 5.11 -5.40 17.42
C ASN A 246 6.04 -4.33 16.84
N ASP A 247 6.16 -4.24 15.49
CA ASP A 247 6.88 -3.19 14.80
C ASP A 247 6.27 -1.80 15.05
N ILE A 248 4.95 -1.71 15.01
CA ILE A 248 4.24 -0.47 15.33
C ILE A 248 4.44 -0.10 16.82
N GLN A 249 4.29 -1.07 17.73
CA GLN A 249 4.49 -0.83 19.17
C GLN A 249 5.93 -0.49 19.50
N SER A 250 6.93 -1.12 18.84
CA SER A 250 8.34 -0.81 19.08
C SER A 250 8.68 0.60 18.60
N LYS A 251 8.12 1.05 17.46
CA LYS A 251 8.26 2.42 16.98
C LYS A 251 7.59 3.42 17.91
N VAL A 252 6.36 3.14 18.34
CA VAL A 252 5.63 3.99 19.30
C VAL A 252 6.35 4.02 20.67
N ARG A 253 6.91 2.89 21.10
CA ARG A 253 7.65 2.79 22.37
C ARG A 253 9.01 3.49 22.29
N SER A 254 9.71 3.37 21.16
CA SER A 254 10.96 4.12 20.89
C SER A 254 10.71 5.62 20.89
N ASP A 255 9.62 6.08 20.26
CA ASP A 255 9.24 7.50 20.25
C ASP A 255 8.76 7.97 21.64
N MET A 256 8.04 7.13 22.39
CA MET A 256 7.64 7.43 23.77
C MET A 256 8.83 7.37 24.76
N ASP A 257 9.73 6.40 24.63
CA ASP A 257 10.93 6.30 25.47
C ASP A 257 11.88 7.47 25.21
N GLN A 258 11.97 7.95 23.96
CA GLN A 258 12.72 9.15 23.63
C GLN A 258 12.06 10.40 24.23
N GLN A 259 10.76 10.53 24.14
CA GLN A 259 10.01 11.63 24.75
C GLN A 259 10.01 11.54 26.28
N GLN A 260 9.86 10.32 26.89
CA GLN A 260 9.98 10.14 28.34
C GLN A 260 11.42 10.37 28.82
N ARG A 261 12.42 9.96 28.04
CA ARG A 261 13.83 10.20 28.40
C ARG A 261 14.18 11.69 28.30
N GLU A 262 13.68 12.40 27.29
CA GLU A 262 13.77 13.87 27.22
C GLU A 262 13.01 14.52 28.37
N TYR A 263 11.81 14.04 28.68
CA TYR A 263 11.03 14.52 29.83
C TYR A 263 11.73 14.22 31.17
N PHE A 264 12.29 13.02 31.34
CA PHE A 264 12.99 12.62 32.57
C PHE A 264 14.33 13.36 32.68
N LEU A 265 15.05 13.56 31.61
CA LEU A 265 16.26 14.40 31.57
C LEU A 265 15.93 15.87 31.84
N HIS A 266 14.79 16.36 31.31
CA HIS A 266 14.28 17.69 31.66
C HIS A 266 13.89 17.79 33.12
N GLN A 267 13.27 16.75 33.67
CA GLN A 267 12.91 16.74 35.09
C GLN A 267 14.13 16.60 36.01
N GLN A 268 15.10 15.77 35.63
CA GLN A 268 16.40 15.71 36.34
C GLN A 268 17.17 17.03 36.22
N MET A 269 17.17 17.64 35.02
CA MET A 269 17.75 18.96 34.81
C MET A 269 17.03 20.02 35.64
N LYS A 270 15.70 19.90 35.84
CA LYS A 270 14.90 20.77 36.69
C LYS A 270 15.23 20.59 38.15
N THR A 271 15.34 19.37 38.69
CA THR A 271 15.73 19.07 40.06
C THR A 271 17.18 19.53 40.34
N ILE A 272 18.07 19.33 39.37
CA ILE A 272 19.46 19.83 39.43
C ILE A 272 19.50 21.37 39.32
N GLN A 273 18.61 21.99 38.51
CA GLN A 273 18.47 23.45 38.46
C GLN A 273 17.89 24.02 39.76
N GLU A 274 16.91 23.33 40.36
CA GLU A 274 16.39 23.70 41.68
C GLU A 274 17.45 23.56 42.81
N GLU A 275 18.30 22.53 42.76
CA GLU A 275 19.43 22.35 43.68
C GLU A 275 20.63 23.31 43.39
N LEU A 276 20.80 23.75 42.16
CA LEU A 276 21.82 24.69 41.70
C LEU A 276 21.36 26.16 41.73
N GLY A 277 20.16 26.47 42.29
CA GLY A 277 19.62 27.82 42.36
C GLY A 277 18.96 28.23 41.01
N GLY A 278 18.15 27.33 40.39
CA GLY A 278 17.33 27.65 39.24
C GLY A 278 16.45 28.88 39.47
N LEU A 279 16.19 29.63 38.40
CA LEU A 279 15.40 30.85 38.39
C LEU A 279 14.15 30.69 39.27
N SER A 280 13.93 31.65 40.15
CA SER A 280 12.71 31.66 40.96
C SER A 280 11.48 31.81 40.05
N TYR A 281 10.31 31.38 40.48
CA TYR A 281 9.05 31.56 39.74
C TYR A 281 8.85 32.99 39.23
N GLU A 282 9.24 33.97 40.00
CA GLU A 282 9.17 35.39 39.62
C GLU A 282 10.15 35.74 38.48
N GLU A 283 11.35 35.17 38.53
CA GLU A 283 12.37 35.37 37.47
C GLU A 283 11.95 34.70 36.17
N GLU A 284 11.26 33.55 36.16
CA GLU A 284 10.70 32.96 34.95
C GLU A 284 9.65 33.86 34.28
N VAL A 285 8.75 34.42 35.10
CA VAL A 285 7.71 35.32 34.59
C VAL A 285 8.32 36.65 34.06
N ASP A 286 9.35 37.16 34.74
CA ASP A 286 10.06 38.34 34.31
C ASP A 286 10.85 38.09 33.00
N GLU A 287 11.50 36.92 32.89
CA GLU A 287 12.16 36.52 31.64
C GLU A 287 11.16 36.42 30.46
N MET A 288 9.99 35.84 30.67
CA MET A 288 8.94 35.78 29.66
C MET A 288 8.45 37.19 29.28
N THR A 289 8.32 38.07 30.26
CA THR A 289 7.95 39.47 30.04
C THR A 289 9.00 40.24 29.21
N GLU A 290 10.29 40.04 29.53
CA GLU A 290 11.39 40.65 28.75
C GLU A 290 11.48 40.10 27.32
N LYS A 291 11.32 38.79 27.14
CA LYS A 291 11.24 38.16 25.80
C LYS A 291 10.06 38.72 25.00
N ALA A 292 8.90 38.94 25.63
CA ALA A 292 7.71 39.48 24.97
C ALA A 292 7.95 40.87 24.40
N LYS A 293 8.69 41.73 25.14
CA LYS A 293 9.01 43.08 24.66
C LYS A 293 9.86 43.11 23.37
N THR A 294 10.59 42.03 23.12
CA THR A 294 11.42 41.95 21.89
C THR A 294 10.62 41.45 20.67
N LYS A 295 9.40 40.98 20.86
CA LYS A 295 8.58 40.42 19.79
C LYS A 295 7.79 41.45 19.01
N LYS A 296 7.59 41.21 17.72
CA LYS A 296 6.83 42.11 16.82
C LYS A 296 5.34 41.71 16.82
N TRP A 297 4.72 41.73 17.97
CA TRP A 297 3.33 41.34 18.08
C TRP A 297 2.33 42.36 17.56
N SER A 298 1.17 41.90 17.10
CA SER A 298 0.03 42.77 16.95
C SER A 298 -0.56 43.10 18.33
N LYS A 299 -1.25 44.18 18.47
CA LYS A 299 -1.89 44.58 19.73
C LYS A 299 -2.79 43.51 20.32
N LYS A 300 -3.50 42.74 19.46
CA LYS A 300 -4.36 41.64 19.84
C LYS A 300 -3.57 40.47 20.50
N VAL A 301 -2.40 40.14 19.97
CA VAL A 301 -1.54 39.07 20.50
C VAL A 301 -0.89 39.49 21.81
N GLU A 302 -0.44 40.73 21.88
CA GLU A 302 0.17 41.30 23.10
C GLU A 302 -0.83 41.31 24.28
N GLU A 303 -2.03 41.88 24.06
CA GLU A 303 -3.09 41.88 25.08
C GLU A 303 -3.49 40.48 25.54
N HIS A 304 -3.53 39.52 24.60
CA HIS A 304 -3.82 38.13 24.92
C HIS A 304 -2.70 37.50 25.76
N PHE A 305 -1.43 37.68 25.36
CA PHE A 305 -0.27 37.17 26.11
C PHE A 305 -0.24 37.75 27.53
N GLU A 306 -0.42 39.05 27.70
CA GLU A 306 -0.43 39.70 29.01
C GLU A 306 -1.55 39.12 29.91
N LYS A 307 -2.74 38.88 29.35
CA LYS A 307 -3.87 38.27 30.07
C LYS A 307 -3.55 36.84 30.52
N GLU A 308 -2.96 36.03 29.66
CA GLU A 308 -2.59 34.64 29.96
C GLU A 308 -1.39 34.60 30.92
N LEU A 309 -0.43 35.50 30.81
CA LEU A 309 0.67 35.67 31.76
C LEU A 309 0.17 36.08 33.16
N ALA A 310 -0.81 36.99 33.21
CA ALA A 310 -1.44 37.40 34.46
C ALA A 310 -2.22 36.25 35.14
N LYS A 311 -2.78 35.31 34.38
CA LYS A 311 -3.35 34.08 34.91
C LYS A 311 -2.27 33.18 35.48
N MET A 312 -1.14 32.96 34.77
CA MET A 312 -0.03 32.13 35.22
C MET A 312 0.57 32.67 36.51
N ARG A 313 0.70 34.00 36.69
CA ARG A 313 1.16 34.63 37.93
C ARG A 313 0.31 34.30 39.16
N ARG A 314 -0.98 33.96 38.98
CA ARG A 314 -1.92 33.65 40.07
C ARG A 314 -2.04 32.13 40.30
N MET A 315 -1.43 31.29 39.46
CA MET A 315 -1.49 29.85 39.59
C MET A 315 -0.44 29.33 40.58
N ASN A 316 -0.76 28.26 41.29
CA ASN A 316 0.23 27.56 42.11
C ASN A 316 1.15 26.75 41.17
N PRO A 317 2.48 26.94 41.21
CA PRO A 317 3.45 26.23 40.36
C PRO A 317 3.42 24.70 40.48
N GLN A 318 2.85 24.17 41.55
CA GLN A 318 2.80 22.71 41.80
C GLN A 318 1.59 22.01 41.14
N VAL A 319 0.66 22.74 40.54
CA VAL A 319 -0.48 22.15 39.84
C VAL A 319 -0.17 21.90 38.36
N ALA A 320 -0.76 20.84 37.84
CA ALA A 320 -0.51 20.43 36.42
C ALA A 320 -0.88 21.53 35.43
N GLU A 321 -1.90 22.33 35.71
CA GLU A 321 -2.35 23.44 34.87
C GLU A 321 -1.27 24.51 34.67
N TYR A 322 -0.36 24.70 35.65
CA TYR A 322 0.77 25.62 35.52
C TYR A 322 1.70 25.23 34.38
N SER A 323 2.05 23.96 34.29
CA SER A 323 2.91 23.45 33.19
C SER A 323 2.23 23.60 31.83
N ILE A 324 0.91 23.39 31.75
CA ILE A 324 0.13 23.60 30.50
C ILE A 324 0.15 25.08 30.12
N GLN A 325 -0.09 25.98 31.08
CA GLN A 325 -0.10 27.42 30.85
C GLN A 325 1.29 27.94 30.47
N ARG A 326 2.34 27.45 31.11
CA ARG A 326 3.73 27.77 30.76
C ARG A 326 4.05 27.35 29.29
N ASN A 327 3.77 26.09 28.95
CA ASN A 327 3.99 25.59 27.58
C ASN A 327 3.22 26.40 26.53
N TYR A 328 2.03 26.86 26.89
CA TYR A 328 1.22 27.72 26.05
C TYR A 328 1.88 29.10 25.84
N LEU A 329 2.36 29.75 26.91
CA LEU A 329 3.06 31.03 26.84
C LEU A 329 4.41 30.89 26.11
N ASP A 330 5.15 29.82 26.34
CA ASP A 330 6.37 29.50 25.60
C ASP A 330 6.08 29.35 24.09
N LEU A 331 4.95 28.71 23.72
CA LEU A 331 4.54 28.63 22.32
C LEU A 331 4.27 30.01 21.72
N LEU A 332 3.55 30.88 22.43
CA LEU A 332 3.28 32.26 21.99
C LEU A 332 4.59 33.05 21.76
N LEU A 333 5.57 32.88 22.65
CA LEU A 333 6.89 33.50 22.55
C LEU A 333 7.73 32.92 21.40
N ASP A 334 7.65 31.62 21.16
CA ASP A 334 8.47 30.95 20.18
C ASP A 334 7.93 31.10 18.75
N LEU A 335 6.64 31.43 18.59
CA LEU A 335 6.06 31.66 17.27
C LEU A 335 6.62 32.92 16.64
N PRO A 336 6.96 32.87 15.33
CA PRO A 336 7.56 34.01 14.63
C PRO A 336 6.50 35.04 14.16
N TRP A 337 5.77 35.65 15.10
CA TRP A 337 4.76 36.63 14.81
C TRP A 337 5.34 37.83 14.04
N ASN A 338 4.85 38.09 12.82
CA ASN A 338 5.32 39.19 11.94
C ASN A 338 6.84 39.18 11.66
N GLU A 339 7.47 38.01 11.83
CA GLU A 339 8.88 37.84 11.46
C GLU A 339 8.95 37.21 10.06
N TYR A 340 9.36 38.03 9.08
CA TYR A 340 9.39 37.63 7.68
C TYR A 340 10.82 37.58 7.16
N SER A 341 11.16 36.51 6.43
CA SER A 341 12.37 36.50 5.60
C SER A 341 12.20 37.43 4.42
N LYS A 342 13.29 38.10 4.00
CA LYS A 342 13.27 39.00 2.83
C LYS A 342 13.23 38.21 1.53
N ASP A 343 12.20 38.39 0.76
CA ASP A 343 12.02 37.72 -0.52
C ASP A 343 13.05 38.19 -1.55
N LYS A 344 13.68 37.22 -2.20
CA LYS A 344 14.65 37.48 -3.29
C LYS A 344 14.00 37.09 -4.62
N PHE A 345 13.13 37.94 -5.16
CA PHE A 345 12.47 37.71 -6.46
C PHE A 345 13.42 37.96 -7.64
N ASP A 346 14.54 37.25 -7.71
CA ASP A 346 15.41 37.20 -8.88
C ASP A 346 15.06 35.96 -9.74
N LEU A 347 14.22 36.15 -10.77
CA LEU A 347 13.75 35.12 -11.65
C LEU A 347 14.89 34.44 -12.43
N LYS A 348 15.99 35.17 -12.78
CA LYS A 348 17.15 34.58 -13.44
C LYS A 348 17.89 33.62 -12.51
N LYS A 349 18.08 34.06 -11.25
CA LYS A 349 18.67 33.20 -10.22
C LYS A 349 17.77 32.00 -9.89
N ALA A 350 16.46 32.20 -9.83
CA ALA A 350 15.50 31.11 -9.63
C ALA A 350 15.60 30.05 -10.75
N GLN A 351 15.69 30.50 -12.02
CA GLN A 351 15.91 29.59 -13.15
C GLN A 351 17.24 28.82 -13.00
N GLN A 352 18.34 29.50 -12.63
CA GLN A 352 19.64 28.86 -12.44
C GLN A 352 19.61 27.79 -11.32
N ILE A 353 18.91 28.05 -10.21
CA ILE A 353 18.75 27.10 -9.11
C ILE A 353 17.95 25.87 -9.57
N LEU A 354 16.82 26.09 -10.26
CA LEU A 354 16.01 25.01 -10.80
C LEU A 354 16.79 24.16 -11.83
N ASP A 355 17.62 24.79 -12.67
CA ASP A 355 18.43 24.10 -13.66
C ASP A 355 19.63 23.35 -13.02
N ARG A 356 20.18 23.90 -11.95
CA ARG A 356 21.24 23.23 -11.16
C ARG A 356 20.71 21.96 -10.49
N ASP A 357 19.51 22.02 -9.87
CA ASP A 357 19.00 20.97 -9.00
C ASP A 357 18.17 19.91 -9.77
N HIS A 358 17.59 20.31 -10.89
CA HIS A 358 16.69 19.44 -11.66
C HIS A 358 17.06 19.38 -13.14
N TYR A 359 17.47 18.21 -13.58
CA TYR A 359 17.71 17.97 -15.01
C TYR A 359 16.39 17.67 -15.73
N GLY A 360 16.16 18.27 -16.89
CA GLY A 360 14.90 18.15 -17.63
C GLY A 360 13.78 18.95 -16.99
N LEU A 361 12.54 18.51 -17.16
CA LEU A 361 11.33 19.14 -16.60
C LEU A 361 11.16 20.60 -17.05
N GLU A 362 11.49 20.93 -18.31
CA GLU A 362 11.52 22.31 -18.81
C GLU A 362 10.16 23.02 -18.66
N ASP A 363 9.05 22.31 -18.98
CA ASP A 363 7.71 22.87 -18.85
C ASP A 363 7.33 23.15 -17.39
N VAL A 364 7.72 22.25 -16.49
CA VAL A 364 7.48 22.41 -15.04
C VAL A 364 8.24 23.63 -14.53
N LYS A 365 9.51 23.76 -14.89
CA LYS A 365 10.36 24.92 -14.53
C LYS A 365 9.79 26.22 -15.07
N ARG A 366 9.39 26.24 -16.35
CA ARG A 366 8.77 27.39 -16.98
C ARG A 366 7.51 27.83 -16.22
N ARG A 367 6.60 26.89 -15.91
CA ARG A 367 5.38 27.16 -15.15
C ARG A 367 5.68 27.70 -13.74
N ILE A 368 6.68 27.14 -13.06
CA ILE A 368 7.12 27.65 -11.75
C ILE A 368 7.64 29.07 -11.88
N ILE A 369 8.44 29.39 -12.90
CA ILE A 369 8.97 30.75 -13.11
C ILE A 369 7.85 31.74 -13.48
N GLU A 370 6.89 31.33 -14.31
CA GLU A 370 5.70 32.12 -14.62
C GLU A 370 4.90 32.44 -13.34
N TYR A 371 4.68 31.43 -12.50
CA TYR A 371 4.00 31.62 -11.21
C TYR A 371 4.77 32.60 -10.30
N LEU A 372 6.08 32.46 -10.16
CA LEU A 372 6.93 33.36 -9.38
C LEU A 372 6.95 34.79 -9.96
N ALA A 373 6.85 34.93 -11.29
CA ALA A 373 6.76 36.23 -11.95
C ALA A 373 5.45 36.94 -11.60
N VAL A 374 4.33 36.21 -11.57
CA VAL A 374 3.03 36.78 -11.14
C VAL A 374 3.08 37.23 -9.70
N LEU A 375 3.63 36.41 -8.79
CA LEU A 375 3.81 36.79 -7.37
C LEU A 375 4.65 38.05 -7.21
N LYS A 376 5.75 38.16 -7.99
CA LYS A 376 6.62 39.32 -7.99
C LYS A 376 5.87 40.60 -8.43
N LEU A 377 5.03 40.52 -9.47
CA LEU A 377 4.29 41.66 -10.02
C LEU A 377 3.14 42.09 -9.10
N ARG A 378 2.43 41.15 -8.53
CA ARG A 378 1.29 41.43 -7.62
C ARG A 378 1.73 41.87 -6.24
N ASN A 379 2.93 41.51 -5.83
CA ASN A 379 3.47 41.72 -4.49
C ASN A 379 2.53 41.22 -3.36
N ASP A 380 1.69 40.24 -3.67
CA ASP A 380 0.82 39.54 -2.73
C ASP A 380 0.91 38.03 -2.98
N MET A 381 0.50 37.23 -1.99
CA MET A 381 0.48 35.76 -2.08
C MET A 381 -0.93 35.20 -2.37
N LYS A 382 -1.88 36.05 -2.73
CA LYS A 382 -3.25 35.63 -3.09
C LYS A 382 -3.31 35.03 -4.48
N SER A 383 -2.55 33.96 -4.69
CA SER A 383 -2.54 33.17 -5.94
C SER A 383 -2.97 31.75 -5.65
N PRO A 384 -3.50 31.03 -6.64
CA PRO A 384 -3.79 29.61 -6.50
C PRO A 384 -2.56 28.85 -5.97
N ILE A 385 -2.80 27.80 -5.21
CA ILE A 385 -1.74 26.99 -4.63
C ILE A 385 -1.11 26.13 -5.73
N LEU A 386 0.21 26.09 -5.81
CA LEU A 386 0.87 25.18 -6.73
C LEU A 386 0.68 23.72 -6.30
N CYS A 387 0.13 22.89 -7.18
CA CYS A 387 0.04 21.46 -6.99
C CYS A 387 0.90 20.71 -8.02
N LEU A 388 2.00 20.12 -7.55
CA LEU A 388 2.87 19.28 -8.37
C LEU A 388 2.30 17.86 -8.42
N TYR A 389 1.69 17.52 -9.54
CA TYR A 389 1.04 16.24 -9.78
C TYR A 389 1.90 15.34 -10.66
N GLY A 390 2.02 14.06 -10.32
CA GLY A 390 2.73 13.10 -11.18
C GLY A 390 3.14 11.83 -10.43
N PRO A 391 3.80 10.88 -11.11
CA PRO A 391 4.18 9.62 -10.52
C PRO A 391 5.19 9.78 -9.37
N PRO A 392 5.33 8.77 -8.50
CA PRO A 392 6.29 8.83 -7.40
C PRO A 392 7.74 8.86 -7.90
N GLY A 393 8.61 9.56 -7.17
CA GLY A 393 10.06 9.58 -7.45
C GLY A 393 10.50 10.52 -8.56
N VAL A 394 9.64 11.40 -9.08
CA VAL A 394 10.00 12.39 -10.12
C VAL A 394 10.54 13.71 -9.55
N GLY A 395 10.73 13.82 -8.24
CA GLY A 395 11.36 15.00 -7.64
C GLY A 395 10.38 16.12 -7.23
N LYS A 396 9.07 15.86 -7.10
CA LYS A 396 8.06 16.87 -6.72
C LYS A 396 8.43 17.60 -5.43
N THR A 397 8.80 16.88 -4.39
CA THR A 397 9.17 17.46 -3.08
C THR A 397 10.48 18.25 -3.15
N SER A 398 11.45 17.81 -3.96
CA SER A 398 12.72 18.52 -4.16
C SER A 398 12.55 19.80 -4.98
N LEU A 399 11.61 19.83 -5.94
CA LEU A 399 11.25 21.06 -6.66
C LEU A 399 10.78 22.15 -5.68
N GLY A 400 9.94 21.79 -4.72
CA GLY A 400 9.50 22.72 -3.67
C GLY A 400 10.66 23.26 -2.83
N LYS A 401 11.66 22.44 -2.51
CA LYS A 401 12.87 22.87 -1.81
C LYS A 401 13.67 23.87 -2.64
N SER A 402 13.85 23.62 -3.93
CA SER A 402 14.55 24.54 -4.83
C SER A 402 13.81 25.88 -5.00
N VAL A 403 12.46 25.86 -4.98
CA VAL A 403 11.66 27.09 -4.98
C VAL A 403 11.90 27.91 -3.69
N ALA A 404 11.96 27.24 -2.53
CA ALA A 404 12.26 27.90 -1.26
C ALA A 404 13.66 28.56 -1.28
N GLU A 405 14.67 27.84 -1.77
CA GLU A 405 16.02 28.37 -1.94
C GLU A 405 16.04 29.58 -2.91
N ALA A 406 15.30 29.48 -4.01
CA ALA A 406 15.21 30.54 -5.01
C ALA A 406 14.61 31.84 -4.46
N LEU A 407 13.62 31.72 -3.59
CA LEU A 407 12.98 32.84 -2.90
C LEU A 407 13.80 33.33 -1.69
N GLY A 408 14.73 32.55 -1.18
CA GLY A 408 15.46 32.83 0.05
C GLY A 408 14.58 32.69 1.30
N ARG A 409 13.57 31.81 1.23
CA ARG A 409 12.63 31.50 2.33
C ARG A 409 13.01 30.20 3.02
N GLU A 410 12.63 30.07 4.28
CA GLU A 410 12.73 28.81 4.99
C GLU A 410 11.84 27.74 4.36
N TYR A 411 12.33 26.49 4.39
CA TYR A 411 11.65 25.34 3.82
C TYR A 411 11.04 24.47 4.91
N VAL A 412 9.73 24.22 4.81
CA VAL A 412 9.01 23.33 5.72
C VAL A 412 8.33 22.24 4.91
N ARG A 413 8.44 21.00 5.37
CA ARG A 413 7.74 19.85 4.77
C ARG A 413 6.79 19.21 5.78
N MET A 414 5.54 19.07 5.39
CA MET A 414 4.51 18.36 6.14
C MET A 414 3.93 17.24 5.27
N SER A 415 4.06 16.00 5.71
CA SER A 415 3.39 14.87 5.05
C SER A 415 1.95 14.79 5.53
N LEU A 416 1.02 14.76 4.56
CA LEU A 416 -0.41 14.62 4.80
C LEU A 416 -0.86 13.14 4.68
N GLY A 417 0.03 12.27 4.21
CA GLY A 417 -0.25 10.84 4.10
C GLY A 417 -0.40 10.20 5.48
N GLY A 418 -1.59 9.66 5.75
CA GLY A 418 -1.90 8.99 7.02
C GLY A 418 -2.59 9.88 8.07
N LEU A 419 -2.79 11.16 7.79
CA LEU A 419 -3.60 12.03 8.64
C LEU A 419 -5.07 11.57 8.59
N ARG A 420 -5.66 11.35 9.75
CA ARG A 420 -7.04 10.90 9.91
C ARG A 420 -7.87 11.82 10.80
N ASP A 421 -7.22 12.61 11.64
CA ASP A 421 -7.83 13.49 12.62
C ASP A 421 -7.59 14.96 12.24
N GLU A 422 -8.67 15.75 12.25
CA GLU A 422 -8.63 17.19 12.05
C GLU A 422 -7.77 17.90 13.10
N ALA A 423 -7.73 17.36 14.31
CA ALA A 423 -6.94 17.89 15.42
C ALA A 423 -5.41 17.90 15.12
N GLU A 424 -4.93 17.03 14.24
CA GLU A 424 -3.52 17.09 13.81
C GLU A 424 -3.20 18.38 13.03
N ILE A 425 -4.18 18.97 12.36
CA ILE A 425 -4.01 20.22 11.60
C ILE A 425 -4.33 21.44 12.48
N ARG A 426 -5.49 21.42 13.15
CA ARG A 426 -6.01 22.52 13.96
C ARG A 426 -5.61 22.49 15.44
N GLY A 427 -4.84 21.48 15.88
CA GLY A 427 -4.50 21.33 17.28
C GLY A 427 -5.64 20.81 18.16
N HIS A 428 -5.29 20.35 19.36
CA HIS A 428 -6.22 19.94 20.39
C HIS A 428 -6.57 21.13 21.29
N ARG A 429 -7.75 21.14 21.89
CA ARG A 429 -8.09 22.15 22.88
C ARG A 429 -7.11 22.06 24.07
N LYS A 430 -6.52 23.19 24.46
CA LYS A 430 -5.48 23.26 25.51
C LYS A 430 -5.90 22.71 26.89
N THR A 431 -7.21 22.54 27.10
CA THR A 431 -7.77 22.02 28.36
C THR A 431 -7.56 20.51 28.55
N TYR A 432 -7.18 19.79 27.51
CA TYR A 432 -6.92 18.34 27.60
C TYR A 432 -5.48 18.07 28.01
N ILE A 433 -5.27 17.07 28.87
CA ILE A 433 -3.92 16.60 29.24
C ILE A 433 -3.26 16.03 28.00
N GLY A 434 -2.06 16.53 27.67
CA GLY A 434 -1.34 16.13 26.46
C GLY A 434 -1.78 16.87 25.19
N ALA A 435 -2.57 17.93 25.29
CA ALA A 435 -2.94 18.76 24.15
C ALA A 435 -1.68 19.36 23.49
N MET A 436 -1.68 19.37 22.16
CA MET A 436 -0.61 19.94 21.34
C MET A 436 -1.18 20.86 20.28
N PRO A 437 -0.43 21.90 19.88
CA PRO A 437 -0.80 22.73 18.72
C PRO A 437 -0.78 21.90 17.45
N GLY A 438 -1.56 22.34 16.46
CA GLY A 438 -1.59 21.71 15.15
C GLY A 438 -0.24 21.71 14.45
N ARG A 439 -0.04 20.77 13.54
CA ARG A 439 1.22 20.63 12.79
C ARG A 439 1.62 21.87 12.01
N ILE A 440 0.65 22.68 11.58
CA ILE A 440 0.92 23.97 10.91
C ILE A 440 1.65 24.91 11.86
N ILE A 441 1.10 25.13 13.04
CA ILE A 441 1.69 26.01 14.07
C ILE A 441 3.05 25.47 14.55
N GLN A 442 3.16 24.17 14.80
CA GLN A 442 4.43 23.56 15.18
C GLN A 442 5.51 23.76 14.11
N SER A 443 5.12 23.65 12.85
CA SER A 443 6.04 23.82 11.72
C SER A 443 6.48 25.27 11.54
N LEU A 444 5.61 26.23 11.79
CA LEU A 444 5.97 27.66 11.80
C LEU A 444 6.95 28.00 12.93
N LYS A 445 6.72 27.43 14.12
CA LYS A 445 7.67 27.54 15.24
C LYS A 445 9.06 27.03 14.83
N LYS A 446 9.14 25.85 14.18
CA LYS A 446 10.42 25.30 13.68
C LYS A 446 11.07 26.12 12.58
N ALA A 447 10.28 26.73 11.72
CA ALA A 447 10.77 27.57 10.64
C ALA A 447 11.37 28.90 11.13
N GLY A 448 10.90 29.41 12.26
CA GLY A 448 11.34 30.69 12.80
C GLY A 448 10.96 31.91 11.94
N THR A 449 10.10 31.74 10.93
CA THR A 449 9.60 32.81 10.05
C THR A 449 8.13 32.60 9.74
N SER A 450 7.36 33.72 9.55
CA SER A 450 5.93 33.65 9.20
C SER A 450 5.66 33.50 7.71
N ASN A 451 6.67 33.47 6.86
CA ASN A 451 6.53 33.38 5.41
C ASN A 451 7.37 32.23 4.79
N PRO A 452 7.41 31.02 5.41
CA PRO A 452 8.14 29.89 4.82
C PRO A 452 7.47 29.43 3.53
N VAL A 453 8.20 28.59 2.77
CA VAL A 453 7.59 27.74 1.73
C VAL A 453 7.20 26.42 2.38
N PHE A 454 5.91 26.13 2.38
CA PHE A 454 5.31 24.96 3.01
C PHE A 454 5.00 23.91 1.97
N ILE A 455 5.66 22.75 2.05
CA ILE A 455 5.38 21.63 1.17
C ILE A 455 4.38 20.69 1.86
N LEU A 456 3.20 20.59 1.27
CA LEU A 456 2.14 19.69 1.66
C LEU A 456 2.26 18.40 0.83
N ASP A 457 2.99 17.43 1.39
CA ASP A 457 3.34 16.22 0.65
C ASP A 457 2.21 15.18 0.73
N GLU A 458 1.88 14.54 -0.40
CA GLU A 458 0.86 13.51 -0.52
C GLU A 458 -0.56 13.97 -0.15
N ILE A 459 -0.99 15.14 -0.64
CA ILE A 459 -2.34 15.67 -0.37
C ILE A 459 -3.46 14.75 -0.90
N ASP A 460 -3.17 13.94 -1.88
CA ASP A 460 -4.06 12.91 -2.45
C ASP A 460 -4.36 11.74 -1.50
N LYS A 461 -3.66 11.66 -0.37
CA LYS A 461 -3.85 10.62 0.66
C LYS A 461 -4.61 11.12 1.88
N LEU A 462 -5.12 12.34 1.86
CA LEU A 462 -6.06 12.80 2.89
C LEU A 462 -7.35 12.00 2.79
N ALA A 463 -7.73 11.34 3.87
CA ALA A 463 -8.96 10.57 3.94
C ALA A 463 -9.89 11.15 5.01
N SER A 464 -11.17 11.31 4.69
CA SER A 464 -12.20 11.55 5.69
C SER A 464 -12.38 10.29 6.55
N SER A 465 -12.48 10.45 7.85
CA SER A 465 -12.71 9.37 8.81
C SER A 465 -13.86 9.72 9.76
N HIS A 466 -14.33 8.76 10.54
CA HIS A 466 -15.28 9.01 11.61
C HIS A 466 -14.76 9.93 12.73
N GLN A 467 -13.47 10.21 12.75
CA GLN A 467 -12.79 11.05 13.75
C GLN A 467 -12.59 12.50 13.29
N GLY A 468 -13.08 12.87 12.11
CA GLY A 468 -12.97 14.23 11.57
C GLY A 468 -12.70 14.26 10.07
N ASP A 469 -12.74 15.45 9.49
CA ASP A 469 -12.44 15.70 8.09
C ASP A 469 -11.20 16.61 7.94
N PRO A 470 -9.98 16.04 7.86
CA PRO A 470 -8.77 16.80 7.64
C PRO A 470 -8.80 17.66 6.36
N SER A 471 -9.61 17.25 5.36
CA SER A 471 -9.74 18.00 4.11
C SER A 471 -10.42 19.35 4.34
N SER A 472 -11.43 19.40 5.21
CA SER A 472 -12.10 20.66 5.60
C SER A 472 -11.15 21.59 6.36
N ALA A 473 -10.31 21.07 7.26
CA ALA A 473 -9.29 21.87 7.93
C ALA A 473 -8.26 22.42 6.94
N MET A 474 -7.88 21.64 5.94
CA MET A 474 -6.97 22.08 4.88
C MET A 474 -7.59 23.14 3.97
N LEU A 475 -8.91 23.14 3.77
CA LEU A 475 -9.57 24.22 3.02
C LEU A 475 -9.37 25.57 3.69
N GLU A 476 -9.49 25.65 5.01
CA GLU A 476 -9.25 26.90 5.76
C GLU A 476 -7.78 27.36 5.66
N VAL A 477 -6.84 26.42 5.75
CA VAL A 477 -5.40 26.72 5.61
C VAL A 477 -5.06 27.23 4.22
N LEU A 478 -5.70 26.66 3.19
CA LEU A 478 -5.34 26.89 1.79
C LEU A 478 -6.20 27.97 1.10
N ASP A 479 -7.29 28.41 1.72
CA ASP A 479 -8.14 29.45 1.16
C ASP A 479 -7.55 30.84 1.45
N PRO A 480 -7.15 31.61 0.42
CA PRO A 480 -6.58 32.95 0.62
C PRO A 480 -7.54 33.95 1.28
N GLU A 481 -8.84 33.65 1.31
CA GLU A 481 -9.85 34.51 1.97
C GLU A 481 -9.96 34.20 3.47
N GLN A 482 -9.62 32.97 3.89
CA GLN A 482 -9.77 32.49 5.26
C GLN A 482 -8.43 32.38 6.00
N ASN A 483 -7.33 32.09 5.30
CA ASN A 483 -6.03 31.78 5.90
C ASN A 483 -5.34 32.96 6.61
N SER A 484 -5.84 34.18 6.44
CA SER A 484 -5.36 35.34 7.17
C SER A 484 -5.71 35.33 8.67
N ASP A 485 -6.64 34.48 9.07
CA ASP A 485 -7.05 34.29 10.48
C ASP A 485 -7.25 32.80 10.78
N PHE A 486 -6.25 31.95 10.45
CA PHE A 486 -6.29 30.53 10.70
C PHE A 486 -6.38 30.24 12.19
N HIS A 487 -7.43 29.56 12.60
CA HIS A 487 -7.70 29.26 14.00
C HIS A 487 -7.17 27.88 14.42
N ASP A 488 -6.15 27.86 15.29
CA ASP A 488 -5.67 26.65 15.94
C ASP A 488 -6.32 26.52 17.32
N ASN A 489 -6.87 25.35 17.64
CA ASN A 489 -7.61 25.12 18.88
C ASN A 489 -6.73 25.18 20.14
N PHE A 490 -5.44 24.89 20.01
CA PHE A 490 -4.49 25.00 21.11
C PHE A 490 -4.07 26.47 21.31
N LEU A 491 -3.84 27.18 20.20
CA LEU A 491 -3.42 28.57 20.21
C LEU A 491 -4.55 29.51 20.68
N GLU A 492 -5.82 29.11 20.49
CA GLU A 492 -7.03 29.87 20.83
C GLU A 492 -7.11 31.29 20.22
N MET A 493 -6.32 31.53 19.19
CA MET A 493 -6.30 32.77 18.44
C MET A 493 -5.92 32.54 16.97
N GLY A 494 -6.31 33.46 16.12
CA GLY A 494 -5.97 33.39 14.70
C GLY A 494 -4.50 33.67 14.44
N TYR A 495 -3.91 32.89 13.52
CA TYR A 495 -2.56 33.11 13.01
C TYR A 495 -2.64 33.45 11.51
N ASP A 496 -1.93 34.50 11.09
CA ASP A 496 -1.93 34.91 9.69
C ASP A 496 -1.02 34.04 8.83
N LEU A 497 -1.62 33.18 8.00
CA LEU A 497 -0.94 32.32 7.03
C LEU A 497 -0.89 32.95 5.62
N SER A 498 -1.43 34.16 5.41
CA SER A 498 -1.55 34.78 4.09
C SER A 498 -0.22 35.06 3.38
N LYS A 499 0.89 35.06 4.12
CA LYS A 499 2.25 35.23 3.58
C LYS A 499 3.01 33.92 3.37
N VAL A 500 2.43 32.80 3.80
CA VAL A 500 2.99 31.46 3.58
C VAL A 500 2.79 31.05 2.13
N MET A 501 3.81 30.52 1.51
CA MET A 501 3.69 29.93 0.17
C MET A 501 3.45 28.43 0.30
N PHE A 502 2.25 27.98 -0.05
CA PHE A 502 1.91 26.55 -0.04
C PHE A 502 2.18 25.91 -1.40
N ILE A 503 2.87 24.77 -1.39
CA ILE A 503 3.08 23.91 -2.56
C ILE A 503 2.60 22.51 -2.19
N ALA A 504 1.59 22.00 -2.86
CA ALA A 504 1.09 20.65 -2.67
C ALA A 504 1.78 19.66 -3.60
N THR A 505 1.91 18.40 -3.18
CA THR A 505 2.29 17.29 -4.07
C THR A 505 1.22 16.22 -4.07
N ALA A 506 0.96 15.64 -5.25
CA ALA A 506 -0.01 14.57 -5.42
C ALA A 506 0.49 13.51 -6.40
N ASN A 507 0.08 12.27 -6.21
CA ASN A 507 0.28 11.20 -7.17
C ASN A 507 -1.00 10.90 -7.96
N ASN A 508 -2.17 11.18 -7.39
CA ASN A 508 -3.47 10.96 -8.02
C ASN A 508 -4.42 12.13 -7.75
N LEU A 509 -4.91 12.77 -8.82
CA LEU A 509 -5.86 13.90 -8.70
C LEU A 509 -7.28 13.46 -8.39
N SER A 510 -7.67 12.24 -8.73
CA SER A 510 -9.05 11.77 -8.55
C SER A 510 -9.43 11.56 -7.08
N THR A 511 -8.44 11.41 -6.20
CA THR A 511 -8.64 11.22 -4.76
C THR A 511 -8.64 12.53 -3.98
N ILE A 512 -8.26 13.64 -4.62
CA ILE A 512 -8.30 14.97 -3.99
C ILE A 512 -9.74 15.46 -4.02
N GLN A 513 -10.21 15.97 -2.87
CA GLN A 513 -11.55 16.57 -2.76
C GLN A 513 -11.71 17.70 -3.79
N PRO A 514 -12.82 17.76 -4.55
CA PRO A 514 -13.02 18.77 -5.60
C PRO A 514 -12.81 20.21 -5.13
N ALA A 515 -13.31 20.56 -3.95
CA ALA A 515 -13.17 21.91 -3.37
C ALA A 515 -11.70 22.31 -3.13
N LEU A 516 -10.83 21.37 -2.76
CA LEU A 516 -9.39 21.62 -2.64
C LEU A 516 -8.75 21.76 -4.02
N ARG A 517 -9.13 20.88 -4.95
CA ARG A 517 -8.55 20.86 -6.30
C ARG A 517 -8.85 22.15 -7.08
N ASP A 518 -10.04 22.71 -6.90
CA ASP A 518 -10.45 23.98 -7.57
C ASP A 518 -9.63 25.20 -7.12
N ARG A 519 -8.94 25.12 -5.97
CA ARG A 519 -8.03 26.14 -5.45
C ARG A 519 -6.58 25.96 -5.86
N MET A 520 -6.29 24.93 -6.66
CA MET A 520 -4.91 24.56 -7.03
C MET A 520 -4.61 24.82 -8.49
N GLU A 521 -3.45 25.43 -8.74
CA GLU A 521 -2.84 25.41 -10.06
C GLU A 521 -2.05 24.12 -10.23
N ILE A 522 -2.56 23.22 -11.08
CA ILE A 522 -2.01 21.87 -11.26
C ILE A 522 -0.90 21.93 -12.30
N ILE A 523 0.32 21.55 -11.89
CA ILE A 523 1.46 21.37 -12.77
C ILE A 523 1.75 19.87 -12.88
N ASN A 524 1.61 19.34 -14.09
CA ASN A 524 1.90 17.93 -14.37
C ASN A 524 3.41 17.69 -14.46
N VAL A 525 3.94 16.90 -13.54
CA VAL A 525 5.35 16.47 -13.50
C VAL A 525 5.43 15.07 -14.11
N THR A 526 5.81 14.98 -15.36
CA THR A 526 5.93 13.71 -16.09
C THR A 526 7.08 12.86 -15.57
N GLY A 527 7.06 11.57 -15.91
CA GLY A 527 8.20 10.67 -15.67
C GLY A 527 9.41 11.05 -16.52
N TYR A 528 10.57 10.51 -16.16
CA TYR A 528 11.82 10.72 -16.87
C TYR A 528 12.05 9.65 -17.94
N THR A 529 12.65 10.06 -19.04
CA THR A 529 13.19 9.14 -20.03
C THR A 529 14.44 8.43 -19.52
N ILE A 530 14.89 7.39 -20.21
CA ILE A 530 16.11 6.66 -19.81
C ILE A 530 17.31 7.60 -19.84
N GLU A 531 17.42 8.41 -20.89
CA GLU A 531 18.48 9.37 -21.08
C GLU A 531 18.47 10.42 -19.95
N GLU A 532 17.31 10.94 -19.59
CA GLU A 532 17.15 11.86 -18.47
C GLU A 532 17.51 11.19 -17.14
N LYS A 533 17.08 9.95 -16.91
CA LYS A 533 17.45 9.17 -15.70
C LYS A 533 18.97 8.97 -15.58
N VAL A 534 19.64 8.68 -16.67
CA VAL A 534 21.10 8.51 -16.70
C VAL A 534 21.82 9.83 -16.38
N GLU A 535 21.36 10.94 -16.94
CA GLU A 535 21.92 12.27 -16.63
C GLU A 535 21.63 12.68 -15.16
N ILE A 536 20.43 12.43 -14.65
CA ILE A 536 20.07 12.64 -13.24
C ILE A 536 20.96 11.77 -12.34
N ALA A 537 21.15 10.51 -12.70
CA ALA A 537 21.99 9.58 -11.94
C ALA A 537 23.43 10.09 -11.86
N LYS A 538 23.98 10.55 -12.99
CA LYS A 538 25.35 11.06 -13.07
C LYS A 538 25.55 12.37 -12.30
N ARG A 539 24.60 13.32 -12.45
CA ARG A 539 24.74 14.68 -11.89
C ARG A 539 24.35 14.77 -10.42
N HIS A 540 23.33 13.99 -10.00
CA HIS A 540 22.73 14.17 -8.68
C HIS A 540 22.80 12.90 -7.81
N LEU A 541 22.33 11.73 -8.32
CA LEU A 541 22.18 10.56 -7.45
C LEU A 541 23.52 9.95 -7.06
N LEU A 542 24.43 9.77 -8.02
CA LEU A 542 25.74 9.16 -7.73
C LEU A 542 26.59 10.02 -6.80
N PRO A 543 26.75 11.35 -7.01
CA PRO A 543 27.47 12.20 -6.05
C PRO A 543 26.86 12.17 -4.65
N LYS A 544 25.54 12.26 -4.54
CA LYS A 544 24.80 12.18 -3.28
C LYS A 544 25.04 10.85 -2.57
N GLN A 545 24.93 9.72 -3.30
CA GLN A 545 25.12 8.40 -2.71
C GLN A 545 26.58 8.15 -2.30
N LEU A 546 27.55 8.69 -3.01
CA LEU A 546 28.96 8.62 -2.59
C LEU A 546 29.17 9.36 -1.27
N GLU A 547 28.67 10.59 -1.15
CA GLU A 547 28.74 11.40 0.07
C GLU A 547 28.05 10.72 1.27
N GLU A 548 26.82 10.24 1.09
CA GLU A 548 26.03 9.55 2.13
C GLU A 548 26.73 8.27 2.65
N HIS A 549 27.57 7.65 1.84
CA HIS A 549 28.32 6.43 2.21
C HIS A 549 29.82 6.70 2.52
N GLY A 550 30.20 7.95 2.67
CA GLY A 550 31.60 8.32 3.03
C GLY A 550 32.62 8.08 1.94
N LEU A 551 32.21 7.98 0.68
CA LEU A 551 33.08 7.77 -0.47
C LEU A 551 33.26 9.06 -1.29
N SER A 552 34.39 9.14 -2.02
CA SER A 552 34.67 10.21 -2.95
C SER A 552 34.56 9.75 -4.41
N LYS A 553 34.55 10.68 -5.36
CA LYS A 553 34.58 10.39 -6.80
C LYS A 553 35.88 9.64 -7.24
N LYS A 554 36.91 9.60 -6.37
CA LYS A 554 38.15 8.85 -6.65
C LYS A 554 37.97 7.36 -6.33
N ASP A 555 37.12 7.04 -5.36
CA ASP A 555 36.94 5.69 -4.85
C ASP A 555 36.01 4.85 -5.73
N LEU A 556 35.06 5.47 -6.40
CA LEU A 556 34.11 4.76 -7.29
C LEU A 556 33.68 5.62 -8.48
N LYS A 557 33.74 5.04 -9.68
CA LYS A 557 33.26 5.65 -10.93
C LYS A 557 32.30 4.74 -11.65
N ILE A 558 31.10 5.23 -11.94
CA ILE A 558 30.10 4.52 -12.75
C ILE A 558 29.94 5.27 -14.07
N GLY A 559 30.26 4.63 -15.17
CA GLY A 559 30.19 5.21 -16.50
C GLY A 559 28.76 5.28 -17.04
N LYS A 560 28.55 6.05 -18.12
CA LYS A 560 27.24 6.22 -18.75
C LYS A 560 26.61 4.88 -19.16
N ARG A 561 27.36 3.98 -19.78
CA ARG A 561 26.90 2.66 -20.22
C ARG A 561 26.44 1.79 -19.06
N GLN A 562 27.10 1.87 -17.91
CA GLN A 562 26.73 1.12 -16.70
C GLN A 562 25.46 1.69 -16.08
N LEU A 563 25.32 3.02 -16.06
CA LEU A 563 24.08 3.67 -15.62
C LEU A 563 22.91 3.31 -16.54
N GLU A 564 23.09 3.32 -17.86
CA GLU A 564 22.11 2.85 -18.84
C GLU A 564 21.68 1.40 -18.53
N LYS A 565 22.66 0.50 -18.31
CA LYS A 565 22.40 -0.90 -17.96
C LYS A 565 21.62 -1.03 -16.64
N ILE A 566 21.93 -0.21 -15.62
CA ILE A 566 21.19 -0.21 -14.35
C ILE A 566 19.76 0.28 -14.57
N VAL A 567 19.56 1.35 -15.33
CA VAL A 567 18.23 1.89 -15.62
C VAL A 567 17.40 0.87 -16.37
N GLU A 568 17.95 0.24 -17.39
CA GLU A 568 17.22 -0.69 -18.28
C GLU A 568 16.97 -2.06 -17.66
N GLY A 569 17.97 -2.64 -17.00
CA GLY A 569 17.92 -4.02 -16.52
C GLY A 569 17.38 -4.18 -15.09
N TYR A 570 17.41 -3.12 -14.28
CA TYR A 570 17.15 -3.24 -12.84
C TYR A 570 16.11 -2.27 -12.29
N THR A 571 15.57 -1.36 -13.13
CA THR A 571 14.55 -0.40 -12.70
C THR A 571 13.35 -0.35 -13.64
N ARG A 572 12.12 -0.40 -13.07
CA ARG A 572 10.87 -0.24 -13.81
C ARG A 572 10.00 0.79 -13.05
N GLU A 573 10.30 2.07 -13.29
CA GLU A 573 9.61 3.18 -12.61
C GLU A 573 9.61 4.43 -13.51
N SER A 574 8.66 5.33 -13.28
CA SER A 574 8.62 6.63 -13.98
C SER A 574 9.66 7.60 -13.45
N GLY A 575 9.92 7.57 -12.14
CA GLY A 575 10.89 8.42 -11.46
C GLY A 575 12.27 7.81 -11.39
N VAL A 576 13.03 8.18 -10.34
CA VAL A 576 14.42 7.74 -10.10
C VAL A 576 14.64 7.13 -8.70
N ARG A 577 13.56 6.84 -7.95
CA ARG A 577 13.67 6.34 -6.57
C ARG A 577 14.25 4.92 -6.50
N SER A 578 13.84 4.04 -7.43
CA SER A 578 14.40 2.69 -7.52
C SER A 578 15.82 2.73 -8.06
N LEU A 579 16.10 3.61 -9.03
CA LEU A 579 17.44 3.86 -9.57
C LEU A 579 18.42 4.31 -8.47
N GLU A 580 17.99 5.25 -7.62
CA GLU A 580 18.78 5.67 -6.45
C GLU A 580 19.14 4.49 -5.54
N LYS A 581 18.17 3.60 -5.25
CA LYS A 581 18.40 2.39 -4.45
C LYS A 581 19.38 1.42 -5.10
N GLN A 582 19.35 1.27 -6.43
CA GLN A 582 20.31 0.38 -7.12
C GLN A 582 21.72 0.99 -7.13
N ILE A 583 21.83 2.30 -7.37
CA ILE A 583 23.12 3.02 -7.27
C ILE A 583 23.68 2.88 -5.85
N ALA A 584 22.84 3.09 -4.82
CA ALA A 584 23.24 2.91 -3.43
C ALA A 584 23.75 1.50 -3.12
N LYS A 585 23.22 0.45 -3.75
CA LYS A 585 23.75 -0.93 -3.61
C LYS A 585 25.16 -1.05 -4.19
N VAL A 586 25.41 -0.44 -5.36
CA VAL A 586 26.73 -0.46 -5.98
C VAL A 586 27.74 0.32 -5.14
N VAL A 587 27.33 1.48 -4.61
CA VAL A 587 28.18 2.29 -3.72
C VAL A 587 28.48 1.55 -2.42
N ARG A 588 27.49 0.90 -1.79
CA ARG A 588 27.70 0.09 -0.58
C ARG A 588 28.62 -1.10 -0.80
N TYR A 589 28.55 -1.73 -1.97
CA TYR A 589 29.52 -2.79 -2.29
C TYR A 589 30.95 -2.28 -2.27
N ALA A 590 31.22 -1.14 -2.91
CA ALA A 590 32.53 -0.52 -2.88
C ALA A 590 32.94 -0.10 -1.45
N ALA A 591 32.02 0.50 -0.69
CA ALA A 591 32.28 0.89 0.70
C ALA A 591 32.64 -0.33 1.58
N LYS A 592 31.91 -1.46 1.40
CA LYS A 592 32.23 -2.72 2.08
C LYS A 592 33.64 -3.20 1.70
N SER A 593 33.96 -3.26 0.40
CA SER A 593 35.26 -3.76 -0.06
C SER A 593 36.42 -2.90 0.48
N ILE A 594 36.25 -1.59 0.51
CA ILE A 594 37.25 -0.67 1.11
C ILE A 594 37.43 -0.96 2.61
N ALA A 595 36.29 -1.09 3.34
CA ALA A 595 36.33 -1.32 4.78
C ALA A 595 36.88 -2.70 5.18
N MET A 596 36.77 -3.69 4.28
CA MET A 596 37.31 -5.04 4.46
C MET A 596 38.66 -5.25 3.82
N GLU A 597 39.25 -4.19 3.20
CA GLU A 597 40.52 -4.24 2.44
C GLU A 597 40.47 -5.29 1.30
N GLU A 598 39.30 -5.53 0.74
CA GLU A 598 39.05 -6.42 -0.40
C GLU A 598 39.35 -5.69 -1.73
N GLU A 599 39.86 -6.41 -2.72
CA GLU A 599 40.03 -5.86 -4.07
C GLU A 599 38.69 -5.59 -4.75
N TYR A 600 38.54 -4.41 -5.34
CA TYR A 600 37.38 -4.03 -6.12
C TYR A 600 37.76 -3.12 -7.29
N ASN A 601 36.91 -3.06 -8.29
CA ASN A 601 37.09 -2.19 -9.45
C ASN A 601 36.63 -0.77 -9.16
N VAL A 602 37.55 0.20 -9.10
CA VAL A 602 37.25 1.63 -8.94
C VAL A 602 36.33 2.13 -10.09
N THR A 603 36.56 1.62 -11.30
CA THR A 603 35.69 1.89 -12.46
C THR A 603 34.80 0.68 -12.68
N VAL A 604 33.51 0.82 -12.36
CA VAL A 604 32.53 -0.25 -12.48
C VAL A 604 32.39 -0.70 -13.93
N THR A 605 32.48 -2.01 -14.17
CA THR A 605 32.23 -2.65 -15.46
C THR A 605 30.80 -3.17 -15.56
N ASN A 606 30.37 -3.63 -16.73
CA ASN A 606 29.07 -4.28 -16.90
C ASN A 606 28.96 -5.60 -16.12
N GLU A 607 30.07 -6.29 -15.96
CA GLU A 607 30.18 -7.55 -15.19
C GLU A 607 30.06 -7.27 -13.69
N ASP A 608 30.69 -6.19 -13.21
CA ASP A 608 30.53 -5.75 -11.82
C ASP A 608 29.06 -5.41 -11.50
N VAL A 609 28.36 -4.75 -12.42
CA VAL A 609 26.93 -4.46 -12.24
C VAL A 609 26.13 -5.76 -12.05
N GLU A 610 26.38 -6.78 -12.87
CA GLU A 610 25.71 -8.08 -12.74
C GLU A 610 26.13 -8.83 -11.47
N LYS A 611 27.40 -8.78 -11.10
CA LYS A 611 27.90 -9.39 -9.87
C LYS A 611 27.26 -8.77 -8.63
N ILE A 612 27.09 -7.45 -8.61
CA ILE A 612 26.60 -6.71 -7.43
C ILE A 612 25.07 -6.74 -7.35
N LEU A 613 24.37 -6.55 -8.47
CA LEU A 613 22.91 -6.42 -8.52
C LEU A 613 22.20 -7.74 -8.84
N GLY A 614 22.95 -8.77 -9.25
CA GLY A 614 22.44 -10.04 -9.76
C GLY A 614 22.14 -9.98 -11.27
N PRO A 615 21.60 -11.05 -11.88
CA PRO A 615 21.21 -11.06 -13.28
C PRO A 615 20.14 -10.00 -13.55
N ALA A 616 20.19 -9.38 -14.74
CA ALA A 616 19.17 -8.42 -15.14
C ALA A 616 17.79 -9.06 -15.11
N ARG A 617 16.84 -8.44 -14.39
CA ARG A 617 15.47 -8.97 -14.22
C ARG A 617 14.53 -8.52 -15.33
N LEU A 618 14.93 -7.50 -16.06
CA LEU A 618 14.13 -6.88 -17.11
C LEU A 618 14.88 -7.06 -18.43
N GLU A 619 14.52 -8.08 -19.19
CA GLU A 619 14.90 -8.15 -20.60
C GLU A 619 13.85 -7.35 -21.37
N ARG A 620 14.31 -6.38 -22.17
CA ARG A 620 13.42 -5.64 -23.08
C ARG A 620 13.34 -6.36 -24.39
N ASP A 621 12.15 -6.42 -24.92
CA ASP A 621 11.92 -6.92 -26.24
C ASP A 621 12.74 -6.11 -27.26
N LYS A 622 13.57 -6.80 -27.97
CA LYS A 622 14.24 -6.23 -29.14
C LYS A 622 13.26 -6.28 -30.31
N TYR A 623 13.32 -5.25 -31.15
CA TYR A 623 12.57 -5.28 -32.39
C TYR A 623 12.90 -6.57 -33.16
N GLU A 624 11.89 -7.39 -33.39
CA GLU A 624 11.98 -8.59 -34.22
C GLU A 624 11.57 -8.27 -35.66
N ASN A 625 12.22 -8.90 -36.62
CA ASN A 625 11.89 -8.71 -38.05
C ASN A 625 10.48 -9.23 -38.36
N ASN A 626 9.65 -8.40 -38.95
CA ASN A 626 8.29 -8.76 -39.40
C ASN A 626 8.31 -9.55 -40.71
N ASP A 627 8.96 -10.73 -40.74
CA ASP A 627 8.99 -11.60 -41.92
C ASP A 627 7.77 -12.54 -42.02
N VAL A 628 6.85 -12.47 -41.00
CA VAL A 628 5.62 -13.25 -40.90
C VAL A 628 4.42 -12.33 -41.11
N ALA A 629 3.34 -12.83 -41.75
CA ALA A 629 2.11 -12.08 -41.85
C ALA A 629 1.40 -11.95 -40.50
N GLY A 630 0.76 -10.80 -40.26
CA GLY A 630 -0.02 -10.58 -39.03
C GLY A 630 0.80 -10.13 -37.81
N VAL A 631 2.09 -9.82 -37.96
CA VAL A 631 2.93 -9.28 -36.87
C VAL A 631 3.25 -7.82 -37.18
N VAL A 632 2.84 -6.94 -36.26
CA VAL A 632 3.06 -5.48 -36.38
C VAL A 632 3.53 -4.91 -35.03
N THR A 633 4.45 -3.95 -35.14
CA THR A 633 4.96 -3.24 -33.98
C THR A 633 4.14 -1.97 -33.69
N GLY A 634 3.53 -1.89 -32.54
CA GLY A 634 2.91 -0.69 -32.03
C GLY A 634 3.77 0.00 -30.98
N LEU A 635 3.34 1.18 -30.55
CA LEU A 635 3.96 1.95 -29.50
C LEU A 635 2.98 2.14 -28.35
N ALA A 636 3.40 1.72 -27.16
CA ALA A 636 2.63 1.86 -25.93
C ALA A 636 3.24 2.92 -25.02
N TRP A 637 2.39 3.52 -24.22
CA TRP A 637 2.79 4.35 -23.09
C TRP A 637 2.26 3.74 -21.80
N THR A 638 3.12 3.67 -20.80
CA THR A 638 2.80 3.15 -19.47
C THR A 638 3.22 4.17 -18.41
N SER A 639 2.75 3.97 -17.20
CA SER A 639 3.17 4.80 -16.05
C SER A 639 4.69 4.79 -15.81
N VAL A 640 5.42 3.85 -16.41
CA VAL A 640 6.88 3.71 -16.27
C VAL A 640 7.67 4.16 -17.50
N GLY A 641 7.00 4.68 -18.51
CA GLY A 641 7.59 5.20 -19.76
C GLY A 641 6.98 4.55 -21.01
N GLY A 642 7.59 4.85 -22.17
CA GLY A 642 7.19 4.24 -23.44
C GLY A 642 7.81 2.86 -23.64
N ASP A 643 7.08 1.99 -24.34
CA ASP A 643 7.52 0.65 -24.72
C ASP A 643 7.06 0.28 -26.12
N ILE A 644 7.68 -0.72 -26.74
CA ILE A 644 7.18 -1.31 -27.98
C ILE A 644 6.16 -2.39 -27.64
N LEU A 645 5.20 -2.55 -28.53
CA LEU A 645 4.12 -3.51 -28.37
C LEU A 645 4.01 -4.33 -29.65
N PHE A 646 4.19 -5.64 -29.55
CA PHE A 646 3.92 -6.54 -30.68
C PHE A 646 2.44 -6.90 -30.70
N ILE A 647 1.83 -6.83 -31.86
CA ILE A 647 0.51 -7.36 -32.15
C ILE A 647 0.67 -8.50 -33.11
N GLU A 648 0.30 -9.68 -32.70
CA GLU A 648 0.38 -10.91 -33.49
C GLU A 648 -1.04 -11.40 -33.80
N SER A 649 -1.29 -11.65 -35.04
CA SER A 649 -2.56 -12.19 -35.51
C SER A 649 -2.36 -13.46 -36.34
N ILE A 650 -3.19 -14.47 -36.10
CA ILE A 650 -3.16 -15.75 -36.81
C ILE A 650 -4.55 -16.14 -37.32
N LEU A 651 -4.57 -16.91 -38.40
CA LEU A 651 -5.79 -17.52 -38.95
C LEU A 651 -5.85 -19.02 -38.67
N SER A 652 -6.98 -19.47 -38.22
CA SER A 652 -7.34 -20.89 -38.12
C SER A 652 -8.66 -21.15 -38.84
N LYS A 653 -8.82 -22.33 -39.45
CA LYS A 653 -10.12 -22.69 -40.08
C LYS A 653 -11.21 -22.67 -39.01
N GLY A 654 -12.35 -22.04 -39.31
CA GLY A 654 -13.41 -21.88 -38.33
C GLY A 654 -14.65 -21.21 -38.87
N LYS A 655 -15.41 -20.53 -38.04
CA LYS A 655 -16.71 -19.92 -38.38
C LYS A 655 -16.70 -18.41 -38.20
N GLY A 656 -15.58 -17.75 -38.49
CA GLY A 656 -15.47 -16.28 -38.43
C GLY A 656 -15.40 -15.69 -37.05
N THR A 657 -15.03 -16.45 -36.00
CA THR A 657 -14.92 -15.93 -34.64
C THR A 657 -13.60 -15.17 -34.45
N MET A 658 -13.65 -14.09 -33.69
CA MET A 658 -12.47 -13.35 -33.25
C MET A 658 -12.16 -13.62 -31.79
N ASN A 659 -10.97 -14.11 -31.50
CA ASN A 659 -10.45 -14.30 -30.14
C ASN A 659 -9.33 -13.30 -29.88
N ILE A 660 -9.32 -12.76 -28.66
CA ILE A 660 -8.34 -11.77 -28.25
C ILE A 660 -7.72 -12.20 -26.93
N THR A 661 -6.39 -12.27 -26.88
CA THR A 661 -5.63 -12.63 -25.69
C THR A 661 -4.51 -11.62 -25.40
N GLY A 662 -3.95 -11.59 -24.18
CA GLY A 662 -2.86 -10.71 -23.78
C GLY A 662 -3.22 -9.75 -22.65
N ASN A 663 -4.25 -10.08 -21.84
CA ASN A 663 -4.71 -9.28 -20.70
C ASN A 663 -5.11 -7.84 -21.11
N LEU A 664 -5.96 -7.75 -22.13
CA LEU A 664 -6.42 -6.49 -22.72
C LEU A 664 -7.66 -5.97 -21.99
N GLY A 665 -7.67 -4.67 -21.68
CA GLY A 665 -8.81 -3.96 -21.15
C GLY A 665 -9.95 -3.77 -22.18
N LYS A 666 -11.04 -3.13 -21.75
CA LYS A 666 -12.25 -2.98 -22.58
C LYS A 666 -12.00 -2.13 -23.81
N VAL A 667 -11.32 -0.98 -23.66
CA VAL A 667 -11.08 -0.03 -24.76
C VAL A 667 -10.22 -0.66 -25.86
N MET A 668 -9.20 -1.43 -25.47
CA MET A 668 -8.33 -2.10 -26.43
C MET A 668 -9.03 -3.25 -27.17
N LYS A 669 -9.98 -3.95 -26.52
CA LYS A 669 -10.84 -4.96 -27.15
C LYS A 669 -11.84 -4.32 -28.12
N GLU A 670 -12.40 -3.17 -27.79
CA GLU A 670 -13.24 -2.37 -28.69
C GLU A 670 -12.46 -1.94 -29.93
N SER A 671 -11.21 -1.48 -29.76
CA SER A 671 -10.34 -1.13 -30.91
C SER A 671 -10.10 -2.31 -31.83
N ALA A 672 -9.93 -3.52 -31.33
CA ALA A 672 -9.80 -4.72 -32.14
C ALA A 672 -11.11 -5.05 -32.92
N THR A 673 -12.25 -4.85 -32.28
CA THR A 673 -13.57 -5.03 -32.92
C THR A 673 -13.77 -4.01 -34.03
N ILE A 674 -13.47 -2.73 -33.77
CA ILE A 674 -13.53 -1.66 -34.77
C ILE A 674 -12.61 -1.98 -35.98
N ALA A 675 -11.38 -2.44 -35.68
CA ALA A 675 -10.43 -2.83 -36.74
C ALA A 675 -10.97 -3.99 -37.62
N MET A 676 -11.59 -5.00 -36.97
CA MET A 676 -12.20 -6.14 -37.72
C MET A 676 -13.40 -5.69 -38.55
N GLU A 677 -14.29 -4.88 -38.04
CA GLU A 677 -15.46 -4.41 -38.80
C GLU A 677 -15.06 -3.45 -39.91
N TYR A 678 -14.04 -2.62 -39.71
CA TYR A 678 -13.51 -1.76 -40.79
C TYR A 678 -12.92 -2.58 -41.94
N ILE A 679 -12.12 -3.63 -41.64
CA ILE A 679 -11.54 -4.46 -42.73
C ILE A 679 -12.62 -5.27 -43.45
N LYS A 680 -13.65 -5.76 -42.79
CA LYS A 680 -14.78 -6.42 -43.43
C LYS A 680 -15.52 -5.49 -44.39
N SER A 681 -15.79 -4.25 -43.96
CA SER A 681 -16.48 -3.26 -44.80
C SER A 681 -15.63 -2.78 -46.00
N ASN A 682 -14.31 -2.91 -45.94
CA ASN A 682 -13.39 -2.48 -46.99
C ASN A 682 -12.61 -3.64 -47.62
N ALA A 683 -13.11 -4.87 -47.52
CA ALA A 683 -12.40 -6.09 -47.94
C ALA A 683 -11.97 -6.05 -49.41
N GLU A 684 -12.86 -5.63 -50.32
CA GLU A 684 -12.60 -5.53 -51.75
C GLU A 684 -11.48 -4.52 -52.05
N THR A 685 -11.44 -3.39 -51.36
CA THR A 685 -10.41 -2.36 -51.48
C THR A 685 -9.01 -2.91 -51.20
N TYR A 686 -8.89 -3.82 -50.23
CA TYR A 686 -7.63 -4.48 -49.89
C TYR A 686 -7.36 -5.77 -50.66
N GLY A 687 -8.26 -6.16 -51.57
CA GLY A 687 -8.16 -7.39 -52.37
C GLY A 687 -8.35 -8.65 -51.51
N ILE A 688 -9.22 -8.58 -50.52
CA ILE A 688 -9.57 -9.69 -49.64
C ILE A 688 -10.94 -10.23 -50.06
N ASP A 689 -11.03 -11.55 -50.28
CA ASP A 689 -12.31 -12.21 -50.54
C ASP A 689 -13.19 -12.14 -49.26
N PRO A 690 -14.38 -11.52 -49.29
CA PRO A 690 -15.25 -11.44 -48.10
C PRO A 690 -15.59 -12.80 -47.47
N THR A 691 -15.61 -13.89 -48.27
CA THR A 691 -15.91 -15.24 -47.77
C THR A 691 -14.88 -15.77 -46.80
N VAL A 692 -13.67 -15.19 -46.75
CA VAL A 692 -12.59 -15.57 -45.82
C VAL A 692 -13.00 -15.30 -44.41
N PHE A 693 -13.77 -14.24 -44.14
CA PHE A 693 -14.20 -13.87 -42.78
C PHE A 693 -15.13 -14.92 -42.14
N ASP A 694 -15.87 -15.68 -42.96
CA ASP A 694 -16.74 -16.76 -42.49
C ASP A 694 -16.04 -18.10 -42.36
N LYS A 695 -14.92 -18.29 -43.09
CA LYS A 695 -14.20 -19.56 -43.17
C LYS A 695 -13.05 -19.67 -42.18
N TYR A 696 -12.58 -18.52 -41.64
CA TYR A 696 -11.43 -18.50 -40.73
C TYR A 696 -11.75 -17.74 -39.46
N ASN A 697 -11.35 -18.33 -38.32
CA ASN A 697 -11.28 -17.63 -37.06
C ASN A 697 -9.99 -16.81 -37.03
N VAL A 698 -10.08 -15.62 -36.41
CA VAL A 698 -8.94 -14.74 -36.19
C VAL A 698 -8.57 -14.79 -34.71
N HIS A 699 -7.31 -14.97 -34.40
CA HIS A 699 -6.82 -14.81 -33.04
C HIS A 699 -5.80 -13.68 -33.03
N ILE A 700 -6.08 -12.64 -32.23
CA ILE A 700 -5.18 -11.52 -31.98
C ILE A 700 -4.54 -11.76 -30.59
N HIS A 701 -3.23 -11.78 -30.55
CA HIS A 701 -2.47 -11.91 -29.32
C HIS A 701 -1.55 -10.71 -29.12
N VAL A 702 -1.52 -10.19 -27.91
CA VAL A 702 -0.57 -9.16 -27.51
C VAL A 702 0.30 -9.76 -26.41
N PRO A 703 1.58 -10.08 -26.67
CA PRO A 703 2.50 -10.71 -25.72
C PRO A 703 2.59 -9.97 -24.39
N GLU A 704 3.25 -10.59 -23.40
CA GLU A 704 3.34 -10.13 -22.02
C GLU A 704 1.99 -10.05 -21.28
N GLY A 705 1.25 -11.15 -21.26
CA GLY A 705 -0.07 -11.24 -20.58
C GLY A 705 -0.09 -10.95 -19.08
N ALA A 706 1.07 -10.94 -18.42
CA ALA A 706 1.18 -10.56 -17.02
C ALA A 706 0.95 -9.05 -16.78
N THR A 707 1.16 -8.21 -17.81
CA THR A 707 0.98 -6.76 -17.73
C THR A 707 -0.38 -6.37 -18.32
N PRO A 708 -1.31 -5.77 -17.55
CA PRO A 708 -2.56 -5.26 -18.10
C PRO A 708 -2.30 -4.17 -19.15
N LYS A 709 -3.00 -4.23 -20.27
CA LYS A 709 -2.89 -3.28 -21.37
C LYS A 709 -4.27 -2.75 -21.73
N ASP A 710 -4.42 -1.43 -21.77
CA ASP A 710 -5.67 -0.80 -22.21
C ASP A 710 -5.41 0.51 -22.96
N GLY A 711 -6.37 0.93 -23.76
CA GLY A 711 -6.32 2.19 -24.49
C GLY A 711 -6.57 2.03 -25.99
N PRO A 712 -7.00 3.12 -26.68
CA PRO A 712 -7.38 3.08 -28.08
C PRO A 712 -6.17 3.17 -29.05
N SER A 713 -4.99 3.51 -28.56
CA SER A 713 -3.81 3.87 -29.37
C SER A 713 -3.20 2.74 -30.20
N ALA A 714 -3.64 1.50 -30.00
CA ALA A 714 -3.23 0.34 -30.78
C ALA A 714 -4.15 0.06 -31.99
N GLY A 715 -5.19 0.86 -32.22
CA GLY A 715 -6.21 0.62 -33.26
C GLY A 715 -5.62 0.48 -34.64
N ILE A 716 -4.78 1.43 -35.08
CA ILE A 716 -4.14 1.36 -36.41
C ILE A 716 -3.18 0.16 -36.49
N THR A 717 -2.53 -0.22 -35.40
CA THR A 717 -1.61 -1.36 -35.35
C THR A 717 -2.38 -2.68 -35.52
N MET A 718 -3.51 -2.82 -34.82
CA MET A 718 -4.38 -3.99 -34.93
C MET A 718 -4.95 -4.15 -36.35
N LEU A 719 -5.44 -3.06 -36.94
CA LEU A 719 -5.93 -3.11 -38.31
C LEU A 719 -4.81 -3.48 -39.27
N THR A 720 -3.64 -2.90 -39.19
CA THR A 720 -2.50 -3.22 -40.06
C THR A 720 -2.09 -4.69 -39.91
N SER A 721 -2.14 -5.23 -38.67
CA SER A 721 -1.90 -6.66 -38.41
C SER A 721 -2.94 -7.55 -39.14
N LEU A 722 -4.22 -7.19 -39.08
CA LEU A 722 -5.28 -7.91 -39.73
C LEU A 722 -5.17 -7.81 -41.29
N VAL A 723 -4.87 -6.63 -41.86
CA VAL A 723 -4.64 -6.47 -43.28
C VAL A 723 -3.46 -7.29 -43.76
N SER A 724 -2.32 -7.25 -43.02
CA SER A 724 -1.17 -8.11 -43.33
C SER A 724 -1.54 -9.59 -43.30
N LEU A 725 -2.32 -10.00 -42.28
CA LEU A 725 -2.77 -11.38 -42.10
C LEU A 725 -3.64 -11.87 -43.24
N PHE A 726 -4.69 -11.12 -43.63
CA PHE A 726 -5.62 -11.53 -44.68
C PHE A 726 -5.04 -11.41 -46.08
N THR A 727 -4.13 -10.44 -46.31
CA THR A 727 -3.46 -10.29 -47.60
C THR A 727 -2.19 -11.13 -47.72
N GLN A 728 -1.74 -11.75 -46.66
CA GLN A 728 -0.47 -12.50 -46.54
C GLN A 728 0.75 -11.68 -47.01
N ARG A 729 0.70 -10.34 -46.86
CA ARG A 729 1.77 -9.41 -47.25
C ARG A 729 2.60 -9.02 -46.04
N LYS A 730 3.90 -8.77 -46.32
CA LYS A 730 4.84 -8.35 -45.26
C LYS A 730 4.58 -6.93 -44.84
N VAL A 731 4.73 -6.68 -43.55
CA VAL A 731 4.81 -5.33 -42.98
C VAL A 731 6.24 -4.81 -43.14
N LYS A 732 6.38 -3.52 -43.41
CA LYS A 732 7.68 -2.84 -43.58
C LYS A 732 8.55 -3.02 -42.33
N LYS A 733 9.85 -3.29 -42.54
CA LYS A 733 10.81 -3.47 -41.47
C LYS A 733 11.16 -2.15 -40.77
N SER A 734 11.50 -2.21 -39.50
CA SER A 734 11.88 -1.05 -38.64
C SER A 734 10.80 0.05 -38.63
N LEU A 735 9.54 -0.34 -38.78
CA LEU A 735 8.36 0.51 -38.72
C LEU A 735 7.58 0.24 -37.40
N ALA A 736 7.17 1.28 -36.76
CA ALA A 736 6.17 1.20 -35.69
C ALA A 736 5.07 2.23 -35.89
N MET A 737 3.96 2.05 -35.21
CA MET A 737 2.83 2.95 -35.35
C MET A 737 2.04 3.12 -34.08
N THR A 738 1.33 4.24 -33.98
CA THR A 738 0.38 4.52 -32.90
C THR A 738 -0.69 5.47 -33.37
N GLY A 739 -1.95 5.15 -33.07
CA GLY A 739 -3.11 5.95 -33.43
C GLY A 739 -4.39 5.22 -33.08
N GLU A 740 -5.42 5.97 -32.76
CA GLU A 740 -6.78 5.47 -32.62
C GLU A 740 -7.46 5.43 -33.97
N ILE A 741 -8.31 4.44 -34.17
CA ILE A 741 -9.09 4.30 -35.41
C ILE A 741 -10.59 4.46 -35.15
N THR A 742 -11.28 5.10 -36.06
CA THR A 742 -12.74 5.15 -36.09
C THR A 742 -13.31 4.11 -37.05
N LEU A 743 -14.60 3.79 -36.97
CA LEU A 743 -15.32 2.90 -37.90
C LEU A 743 -15.28 3.38 -39.37
N ARG A 744 -15.01 4.66 -39.61
CA ARG A 744 -14.88 5.26 -40.93
C ARG A 744 -13.44 5.29 -41.47
N GLY A 745 -12.47 4.74 -40.71
CA GLY A 745 -11.07 4.70 -41.08
C GLY A 745 -10.27 5.95 -40.73
N LYS A 746 -10.86 6.98 -40.12
CA LYS A 746 -10.11 8.14 -39.63
C LYS A 746 -9.13 7.73 -38.52
N VAL A 747 -7.92 8.27 -38.60
CA VAL A 747 -6.90 8.15 -37.59
C VAL A 747 -6.97 9.35 -36.63
N LEU A 748 -7.13 9.08 -35.33
CA LEU A 748 -7.24 10.09 -34.30
C LEU A 748 -5.95 10.22 -33.50
N PRO A 749 -5.67 11.42 -32.91
CA PRO A 749 -4.48 11.66 -32.14
C PRO A 749 -4.50 10.88 -30.81
N VAL A 750 -3.31 10.57 -30.30
CA VAL A 750 -3.13 9.79 -29.07
C VAL A 750 -2.10 10.45 -28.16
N GLY A 751 -2.18 10.16 -26.85
CA GLY A 751 -1.26 10.71 -25.86
C GLY A 751 0.04 9.92 -25.69
N GLY A 752 0.98 10.49 -24.91
CA GLY A 752 2.25 9.86 -24.57
C GLY A 752 3.24 9.78 -25.74
N ILE A 753 3.17 10.74 -26.68
CA ILE A 753 3.98 10.74 -27.91
C ILE A 753 5.47 10.77 -27.59
N LYS A 754 5.92 11.64 -26.72
CA LYS A 754 7.36 11.75 -26.34
C LYS A 754 7.92 10.40 -25.88
N GLU A 755 7.24 9.73 -24.97
CA GLU A 755 7.64 8.44 -24.44
C GLU A 755 7.64 7.33 -25.50
N LYS A 756 6.62 7.32 -26.36
CA LYS A 756 6.49 6.37 -27.47
C LYS A 756 7.61 6.52 -28.49
N ILE A 757 7.96 7.76 -28.86
CA ILE A 757 9.06 8.05 -29.80
C ILE A 757 10.41 7.61 -29.25
N LEU A 758 10.65 7.89 -27.96
CA LEU A 758 11.89 7.46 -27.30
C LEU A 758 11.98 5.93 -27.18
N ALA A 759 10.86 5.25 -26.97
CA ALA A 759 10.81 3.78 -27.00
C ALA A 759 11.14 3.24 -28.40
N ALA A 760 10.56 3.82 -29.45
CA ALA A 760 10.85 3.45 -30.83
C ALA A 760 12.34 3.63 -31.16
N LYS A 761 12.95 4.74 -30.76
CA LYS A 761 14.38 5.02 -30.95
C LYS A 761 15.26 3.97 -30.25
N ARG A 762 14.94 3.62 -28.99
CA ARG A 762 15.66 2.56 -28.26
C ARG A 762 15.54 1.19 -28.91
N ALA A 763 14.38 0.88 -29.45
CA ALA A 763 14.13 -0.37 -30.19
C ALA A 763 14.74 -0.35 -31.59
N ARG A 764 15.50 0.70 -31.97
CA ARG A 764 16.11 0.89 -33.30
C ARG A 764 15.11 0.92 -34.47
N ILE A 765 13.89 1.32 -34.19
CA ILE A 765 12.89 1.63 -35.19
C ILE A 765 13.31 2.90 -35.91
N LYS A 766 13.09 2.97 -37.20
CA LYS A 766 13.52 4.08 -38.06
C LYS A 766 12.35 4.90 -38.57
N GLU A 767 11.20 4.28 -38.73
CA GLU A 767 10.01 4.91 -39.31
C GLU A 767 8.84 4.77 -38.32
N ILE A 768 8.07 5.84 -38.22
CA ILE A 768 6.94 5.89 -37.30
C ILE A 768 5.75 6.49 -37.98
N ILE A 769 4.60 5.79 -37.94
CA ILE A 769 3.31 6.27 -38.41
C ILE A 769 2.51 6.78 -37.23
N LEU A 770 1.97 7.99 -37.32
CA LEU A 770 1.14 8.61 -36.32
C LEU A 770 0.11 9.58 -36.93
N CYS A 771 -0.92 9.92 -36.18
CA CYS A 771 -1.93 10.88 -36.60
C CYS A 771 -1.31 12.24 -36.94
N ALA A 772 -1.81 12.89 -37.99
CA ALA A 772 -1.36 14.22 -38.40
C ALA A 772 -1.50 15.26 -37.28
N ASP A 773 -2.52 15.17 -36.44
CA ASP A 773 -2.75 16.07 -35.31
C ASP A 773 -1.72 15.90 -34.20
N ASN A 774 -0.95 14.80 -34.15
CA ASN A 774 0.16 14.62 -33.24
C ASN A 774 1.47 15.28 -33.70
N LYS A 775 1.47 15.96 -34.86
CA LYS A 775 2.65 16.71 -35.32
C LYS A 775 3.12 17.74 -34.29
N LYS A 776 2.20 18.43 -33.66
CA LYS A 776 2.48 19.39 -32.56
C LYS A 776 3.26 18.75 -31.40
N ASP A 777 2.92 17.52 -31.03
CA ASP A 777 3.59 16.80 -29.93
C ASP A 777 5.03 16.41 -30.31
N ILE A 778 5.30 16.18 -31.61
CA ILE A 778 6.65 15.91 -32.13
C ILE A 778 7.50 17.19 -32.13
N GLU A 779 6.92 18.34 -32.47
CA GLU A 779 7.60 19.63 -32.50
C GLU A 779 8.05 20.09 -31.08
N GLU A 780 7.39 19.59 -30.04
CA GLU A 780 7.80 19.82 -28.64
C GLU A 780 8.99 18.95 -28.18
N ILE A 781 9.35 17.90 -28.93
CA ILE A 781 10.45 16.99 -28.60
C ILE A 781 11.78 17.58 -29.10
N LYS A 782 12.81 17.59 -28.25
CA LYS A 782 14.14 18.08 -28.61
C LYS A 782 14.67 17.33 -29.85
N GLU A 783 15.27 18.06 -30.80
CA GLU A 783 15.80 17.52 -32.07
C GLU A 783 16.80 16.38 -31.89
N GLU A 784 17.59 16.39 -30.82
CA GLU A 784 18.54 15.31 -30.51
C GLU A 784 17.87 13.94 -30.34
N TYR A 785 16.62 13.92 -29.88
CA TYR A 785 15.82 12.70 -29.71
C TYR A 785 15.14 12.27 -31.02
N LEU A 786 14.91 13.18 -31.95
CA LEU A 786 14.25 12.90 -33.24
C LEU A 786 15.26 12.44 -34.28
N LYS A 787 16.53 12.72 -34.12
CA LYS A 787 17.59 12.40 -35.08
C LYS A 787 17.63 10.92 -35.43
N GLY A 788 17.50 10.62 -36.76
CA GLY A 788 17.49 9.26 -37.29
C GLY A 788 16.13 8.58 -37.33
N LEU A 789 15.05 9.31 -37.01
CA LEU A 789 13.66 8.86 -37.13
C LEU A 789 12.99 9.58 -38.31
N THR A 790 12.16 8.86 -39.04
CA THR A 790 11.27 9.40 -40.11
C THR A 790 9.83 9.27 -39.64
N PHE A 791 9.10 10.36 -39.73
CA PHE A 791 7.70 10.42 -39.29
C PHE A 791 6.75 10.48 -40.50
N HIS A 792 5.75 9.61 -40.49
CA HIS A 792 4.65 9.59 -41.44
C HIS A 792 3.40 10.06 -40.73
N TYR A 793 2.90 11.22 -41.13
CA TYR A 793 1.71 11.84 -40.59
C TYR A 793 0.50 11.44 -41.46
N VAL A 794 -0.46 10.77 -40.86
CA VAL A 794 -1.62 10.21 -41.58
C VAL A 794 -2.93 10.72 -40.96
N THR A 795 -3.96 10.78 -41.82
CA THR A 795 -5.32 11.17 -41.42
C THR A 795 -6.32 10.05 -41.62
N ASP A 796 -5.98 9.09 -42.49
CA ASP A 796 -6.84 7.97 -42.82
C ASP A 796 -6.08 6.63 -42.81
N MET A 797 -6.81 5.56 -42.59
CA MET A 797 -6.24 4.21 -42.48
C MET A 797 -5.70 3.70 -43.82
N SER A 798 -6.23 4.15 -44.94
CA SER A 798 -5.69 3.83 -46.29
C SER A 798 -4.23 4.26 -46.40
N GLU A 799 -3.88 5.47 -45.95
CA GLU A 799 -2.50 5.98 -45.95
C GLU A 799 -1.59 5.12 -45.06
N VAL A 800 -2.11 4.66 -43.88
CA VAL A 800 -1.35 3.76 -42.98
C VAL A 800 -1.00 2.46 -43.71
N ILE A 801 -1.97 1.84 -44.38
CA ILE A 801 -1.78 0.57 -45.07
C ILE A 801 -0.81 0.72 -46.24
N ASP A 802 -0.93 1.80 -47.04
CA ASP A 802 -0.02 2.08 -48.16
C ASP A 802 1.44 2.24 -47.74
N ILE A 803 1.66 2.84 -46.55
CA ILE A 803 3.00 3.02 -46.01
C ILE A 803 3.52 1.72 -45.36
N ALA A 804 2.64 1.02 -44.62
CA ALA A 804 3.04 -0.09 -43.75
C ALA A 804 3.12 -1.43 -44.49
N ILE A 805 2.21 -1.72 -45.42
CA ILE A 805 2.11 -3.02 -46.09
C ILE A 805 2.89 -3.01 -47.41
N THR A 806 3.82 -3.94 -47.52
CA THR A 806 4.61 -4.09 -48.75
C THR A 806 3.85 -4.92 -49.79
N LYS A 807 4.24 -4.79 -51.09
CA LYS A 807 3.69 -5.64 -52.16
C LYS A 807 4.18 -7.10 -52.09
N GLN A 808 5.15 -7.39 -51.21
CA GLN A 808 5.75 -8.73 -51.10
C GLN A 808 4.91 -9.63 -50.18
N LYS A 809 4.56 -10.81 -50.66
CA LYS A 809 3.99 -11.87 -49.83
C LYS A 809 5.05 -12.47 -48.91
N VAL A 810 4.60 -13.00 -47.77
CA VAL A 810 5.48 -13.77 -46.83
C VAL A 810 5.94 -15.09 -47.49
N LYS A 811 7.06 -15.64 -47.05
CA LYS A 811 7.64 -16.87 -47.64
C LYS A 811 6.69 -18.08 -47.63
N GLN A 812 5.80 -18.17 -46.67
CA GLN A 812 4.83 -19.24 -46.50
C GLN A 812 3.40 -18.69 -46.58
N ALA A 813 3.14 -17.88 -47.65
CA ALA A 813 1.83 -17.28 -47.85
C ALA A 813 0.76 -18.37 -48.03
N LYS A 814 -0.30 -18.30 -47.26
CA LYS A 814 -1.48 -19.17 -47.42
C LYS A 814 -2.34 -18.62 -48.55
N GLU A 815 -2.91 -19.50 -49.35
CA GLU A 815 -4.03 -19.15 -50.22
C GLU A 815 -5.31 -19.07 -49.35
N LEU A 816 -5.90 -17.89 -49.29
CA LEU A 816 -7.06 -17.61 -48.45
C LEU A 816 -8.30 -17.45 -49.32
#